data_bcc7752869edd073599f7035e94597bc
#
_entry.id   bcc7752869edd073599f7035e94597bc
#
_cell.length_a   1.000
_cell.length_b   1.000
_cell.length_c   1.000
_cell.angle_alpha   90.00
_cell.angle_beta   90.00
_cell.angle_gamma   90.00
#
_symmetry.space_group_name_H-M   'P 1'
#
loop_
_entity.id
_entity.type
_entity.pdbx_description
1 polymer ?
#
loop_
_entity_poly.entity_id
_entity_poly.type
_entity_poly.pdbx_seq_one_letter_code
_entity_poly.pdbx_strand_id
1 'polypeptide(L)'
;MHIQNKNTSLGGGALKVKLTALTCILMGIFSTSAQAEDLYGCHNTYLIKAENANGCSASVGLNQKNDGAVFGGYADGTANNNRVNIAHGANVTSSVNGGFTSKKEANHNEVVIGNNVQIGTGRNGGGVWGGTSIESHSDFNAVRIGTNTTVIGSVIGGFGGSDNKAVANNVSASSNSVHIGDLSNITSSVSGGSGGKTSSFNEVIIGNGVKVGREVSLTNAGIVEGGGASVKSDFMSQEANSNIVHIGDDAQIGMVYGGVAHAVFSKNNVANDNRVTIGNRSHTVFVTGADGWESSTVTNNSVTIGTDAVTNQIYGARSASGNVSNNTVQVGKNLVADLVKGGNAYSAIVGEGNAHNNTVVLGENAKVAGIVIGGDALTNANNNTVVLHRGFHVGGVGGGGALNEANNNSVTLFAGTVDKNIVGGTASNSKGNVLNLGTAREGIEMNKLTAEEVLNFDTINFYLPENVRHNDTALNLSTLYLDLGNTTMNAYVPGNANLHSGDVVHLIKAKDGLYWSGKGNVYQGITLTHDLASIALTEDNKNLDLTFKRNNQQNTTPVTDATTKPVENNNTTGTPTKPVVNTNTTETATKPVVNTNSTETASKPVVNTNTTATINNPVVNTDTAPITTVNPKTKSLVQGRLVAPALVNNGASYLAGGLNSLYQDANLNQTGANESGFVQAGATDRDITTGSYVNLKGVTLDAGYAWNKPSVSGNWLYGVAAEYGYSHYTTHLDDGTKGKGKAWNLGANVFSNYLWNNGLYAQVSLRAGRVWNDYRSDDFVHANGTGVRYKSNANYLASHVGFGKVWQLGENNSLDTYVKYFYSHTSGDEAKLSSGETYHFSSVRSKRGRVGVQYNHNLNNLGMHFGVAYEREWNGDVRAQYQGYALPTPTMKGGTTIAETGVDYKLAGKQFNTTLQGYAGRQKGLGIRFGMTF
;
A
#
# COMPACT_ATOMS: atom_id res chain seq x y z
N MET A 1 -18.85 -62.50 -19.33
CA MET A 1 -20.02 -62.12 -20.13
C MET A 1 -19.62 -60.91 -21.03
N HIS A 2 -19.42 -61.25 -22.33
CA HIS A 2 -18.96 -60.26 -23.33
C HIS A 2 -20.12 -59.32 -23.67
N ILE A 3 -19.92 -58.01 -23.49
CA ILE A 3 -20.81 -57.02 -24.06
C ILE A 3 -19.96 -56.16 -25.02
N GLN A 4 -20.18 -56.44 -26.31
CA GLN A 4 -19.65 -55.62 -27.39
C GLN A 4 -20.32 -54.23 -27.40
N ASN A 5 -19.52 -53.16 -27.35
CA ASN A 5 -19.99 -51.79 -27.56
C ASN A 5 -20.33 -51.58 -29.05
N LYS A 6 -21.59 -51.45 -29.41
CA LYS A 6 -22.02 -50.79 -30.64
C LYS A 6 -22.26 -49.32 -30.39
N ASN A 7 -21.44 -48.49 -30.99
CA ASN A 7 -21.63 -47.07 -31.10
C ASN A 7 -22.87 -46.75 -31.91
N THR A 8 -23.91 -46.20 -31.32
CA THR A 8 -24.92 -45.42 -32.04
C THR A 8 -25.01 -44.03 -31.40
N SER A 9 -24.66 -43.02 -32.18
CA SER A 9 -24.76 -41.60 -31.87
C SER A 9 -26.23 -41.20 -31.70
N LEU A 10 -26.66 -40.77 -30.54
CA LEU A 10 -27.81 -39.88 -30.34
C LEU A 10 -27.64 -39.08 -29.06
N GLY A 11 -27.86 -37.75 -29.16
CA GLY A 11 -27.55 -36.74 -28.21
C GLY A 11 -28.25 -36.88 -26.85
N GLY A 12 -27.51 -36.56 -25.80
CA GLY A 12 -28.05 -36.47 -24.45
C GLY A 12 -26.98 -36.72 -23.36
N GLY A 13 -26.11 -35.78 -23.10
CA GLY A 13 -25.05 -35.91 -22.09
C GLY A 13 -25.50 -36.15 -20.63
N ALA A 14 -26.78 -36.00 -20.32
CA ALA A 14 -27.34 -36.25 -19.00
C ALA A 14 -27.69 -37.71 -18.71
N LEU A 15 -27.89 -38.51 -19.74
CA LEU A 15 -28.25 -39.95 -19.56
C LEU A 15 -27.02 -40.85 -19.39
N LYS A 16 -25.87 -40.47 -19.96
CA LYS A 16 -24.60 -41.21 -19.79
C LYS A 16 -24.06 -41.15 -18.36
N VAL A 17 -24.18 -40.00 -17.68
CA VAL A 17 -23.68 -39.88 -16.29
C VAL A 17 -24.46 -40.70 -15.30
N LYS A 18 -25.79 -40.86 -15.48
CA LYS A 18 -26.61 -41.68 -14.59
C LYS A 18 -26.39 -43.20 -14.79
N LEU A 19 -26.10 -43.61 -16.00
CA LEU A 19 -25.84 -45.04 -16.28
C LEU A 19 -24.48 -45.49 -15.79
N THR A 20 -23.46 -44.66 -15.90
CA THR A 20 -22.10 -44.92 -15.40
C THR A 20 -22.05 -44.98 -13.86
N ALA A 21 -22.80 -44.11 -13.16
CA ALA A 21 -22.90 -44.12 -11.70
C ALA A 21 -23.64 -45.39 -11.20
N LEU A 22 -24.65 -45.85 -11.92
CA LEU A 22 -25.40 -47.08 -11.55
C LEU A 22 -24.56 -48.36 -11.78
N THR A 23 -23.73 -48.40 -12.81
CA THR A 23 -22.81 -49.54 -13.05
C THR A 23 -21.70 -49.60 -12.02
N CYS A 24 -21.16 -48.45 -11.59
CA CYS A 24 -20.17 -48.38 -10.52
C CYS A 24 -20.74 -48.82 -9.15
N ILE A 25 -22.01 -48.53 -8.84
CA ILE A 25 -22.67 -48.93 -7.61
C ILE A 25 -22.98 -50.45 -7.62
N LEU A 26 -23.34 -51.03 -8.75
CA LEU A 26 -23.59 -52.49 -8.84
C LEU A 26 -22.31 -53.34 -8.82
N MET A 27 -21.18 -52.84 -9.32
CA MET A 27 -19.90 -53.55 -9.22
C MET A 27 -19.28 -53.51 -7.79
N GLY A 28 -19.64 -52.51 -6.98
CA GLY A 28 -19.16 -52.39 -5.59
C GLY A 28 -19.83 -53.39 -4.60
N ILE A 29 -20.88 -54.14 -4.99
CA ILE A 29 -21.64 -55.01 -4.10
C ILE A 29 -21.19 -56.48 -4.21
N PHE A 30 -20.42 -56.87 -5.22
CA PHE A 30 -19.99 -58.26 -5.43
C PHE A 30 -18.44 -58.38 -5.50
N SER A 31 -17.73 -58.09 -4.45
CA SER A 31 -16.34 -58.53 -4.28
C SER A 31 -16.20 -59.33 -2.99
N THR A 32 -16.47 -60.64 -3.08
CA THR A 32 -16.02 -61.60 -2.07
C THR A 32 -14.67 -62.16 -2.50
N SER A 33 -13.77 -62.19 -1.51
CA SER A 33 -12.49 -62.93 -1.44
C SER A 33 -11.28 -62.42 -2.20
N ALA A 34 -10.34 -62.01 -1.43
CA ALA A 34 -8.98 -61.69 -1.56
C ALA A 34 -8.15 -62.57 -2.49
N GLN A 35 -7.82 -62.10 -3.64
CA GLN A 35 -6.54 -62.31 -4.29
C GLN A 35 -5.97 -60.94 -4.56
N ALA A 36 -4.64 -60.81 -4.43
CA ALA A 36 -3.93 -59.57 -4.71
C ALA A 36 -3.99 -59.26 -6.22
N GLU A 37 -5.11 -58.77 -6.69
CA GLU A 37 -5.32 -58.40 -8.08
C GLU A 37 -5.46 -56.86 -8.21
N ASP A 38 -4.71 -56.34 -9.17
CA ASP A 38 -4.80 -54.94 -9.53
C ASP A 38 -6.19 -54.63 -10.11
N LEU A 39 -6.75 -53.45 -9.78
CA LEU A 39 -8.05 -53.01 -10.26
C LEU A 39 -7.87 -52.02 -11.42
N TYR A 40 -8.40 -52.35 -12.58
CA TYR A 40 -8.32 -51.54 -13.79
C TYR A 40 -9.69 -51.01 -14.20
N GLY A 41 -9.77 -49.71 -14.55
CA GLY A 41 -11.03 -49.08 -15.00
C GLY A 41 -11.49 -49.49 -16.41
N CYS A 42 -10.56 -49.80 -17.32
CA CYS A 42 -10.88 -50.18 -18.69
C CYS A 42 -10.45 -51.61 -19.09
N HIS A 43 -9.54 -52.26 -18.40
CA HIS A 43 -9.06 -53.63 -18.74
C HIS A 43 -8.78 -54.41 -17.46
N ASN A 44 -9.02 -55.73 -17.53
CA ASN A 44 -9.04 -56.59 -16.33
C ASN A 44 -7.71 -57.30 -16.02
N THR A 45 -6.60 -57.09 -16.73
CA THR A 45 -5.35 -57.79 -16.42
C THR A 45 -4.11 -56.99 -16.83
N TYR A 46 -3.05 -57.12 -16.02
CA TYR A 46 -1.70 -56.57 -16.29
C TYR A 46 -1.04 -57.07 -17.58
N LEU A 47 -1.51 -58.19 -18.12
CA LEU A 47 -0.94 -58.87 -19.31
C LEU A 47 -1.45 -58.30 -20.65
N ILE A 48 -2.56 -57.54 -20.66
CA ILE A 48 -3.11 -56.98 -21.90
C ILE A 48 -3.15 -55.43 -21.74
N LYS A 49 -2.08 -54.78 -22.15
CA LYS A 49 -2.04 -53.34 -22.24
C LYS A 49 -2.94 -52.85 -23.39
N ALA A 50 -3.82 -51.96 -23.07
CA ALA A 50 -4.60 -51.28 -24.13
C ALA A 50 -3.70 -50.45 -25.04
N GLU A 51 -4.07 -50.33 -26.30
CA GLU A 51 -3.43 -49.35 -27.19
C GLU A 51 -3.67 -47.91 -26.63
N ASN A 52 -4.91 -47.61 -26.18
CA ASN A 52 -5.27 -46.40 -25.50
C ASN A 52 -6.33 -46.69 -24.42
N ALA A 53 -6.21 -46.00 -23.26
CA ALA A 53 -7.12 -46.14 -22.12
C ALA A 53 -7.62 -44.75 -21.70
N ASN A 54 -8.59 -44.22 -22.39
CA ASN A 54 -9.12 -42.87 -22.20
C ASN A 54 -10.57 -42.91 -21.66
N GLY A 55 -10.88 -42.02 -20.68
CA GLY A 55 -12.20 -41.88 -20.09
C GLY A 55 -12.63 -43.06 -19.24
N CYS A 56 -11.66 -43.80 -18.69
CA CYS A 56 -11.88 -44.98 -17.86
C CYS A 56 -12.11 -44.59 -16.37
N SER A 57 -12.78 -45.49 -15.62
CA SER A 57 -13.07 -45.20 -14.22
C SER A 57 -12.89 -46.44 -13.36
N ALA A 58 -12.15 -46.32 -12.26
CA ALA A 58 -11.98 -47.34 -11.24
C ALA A 58 -12.48 -46.82 -9.89
N SER A 59 -13.03 -47.75 -9.04
CA SER A 59 -13.47 -47.33 -7.70
C SER A 59 -13.32 -48.44 -6.66
N VAL A 60 -12.93 -48.08 -5.43
CA VAL A 60 -12.95 -48.92 -4.23
C VAL A 60 -14.03 -48.37 -3.31
N GLY A 61 -14.95 -49.22 -2.90
CA GLY A 61 -16.13 -48.83 -2.13
C GLY A 61 -15.84 -48.50 -0.67
N LEU A 62 -16.86 -48.05 0.02
CA LEU A 62 -16.83 -47.67 1.44
C LEU A 62 -16.31 -48.79 2.32
N ASN A 63 -15.27 -48.55 3.13
CA ASN A 63 -14.64 -49.50 4.05
C ASN A 63 -14.18 -50.83 3.37
N GLN A 64 -13.99 -50.80 2.05
CA GLN A 64 -13.51 -51.98 1.32
C GLN A 64 -11.97 -52.01 1.29
N LYS A 65 -11.44 -53.24 1.13
CA LYS A 65 -10.03 -53.50 0.91
C LYS A 65 -9.78 -53.90 -0.53
N ASN A 66 -8.75 -53.33 -1.14
CA ASN A 66 -8.19 -53.76 -2.42
C ASN A 66 -6.76 -54.24 -2.17
N ASP A 67 -6.45 -55.49 -2.49
CA ASP A 67 -5.13 -56.10 -2.20
C ASP A 67 -4.08 -55.84 -3.28
N GLY A 68 -4.39 -55.11 -4.37
CA GLY A 68 -3.49 -54.70 -5.46
C GLY A 68 -3.45 -53.22 -5.66
N ALA A 69 -2.93 -52.80 -6.82
CA ALA A 69 -2.96 -51.43 -7.27
C ALA A 69 -4.31 -51.06 -7.92
N VAL A 70 -4.61 -49.74 -8.02
CA VAL A 70 -5.82 -49.25 -8.68
C VAL A 70 -5.43 -48.30 -9.80
N PHE A 71 -5.84 -48.62 -11.02
CA PHE A 71 -5.59 -47.81 -12.22
C PHE A 71 -6.91 -47.33 -12.82
N GLY A 72 -7.08 -46.04 -13.05
CA GLY A 72 -8.15 -45.48 -13.85
C GLY A 72 -8.01 -45.90 -15.31
N GLY A 73 -6.87 -45.65 -15.91
CA GLY A 73 -6.47 -46.12 -17.25
C GLY A 73 -5.05 -46.65 -17.27
N TYR A 74 -4.82 -47.77 -18.00
CA TYR A 74 -3.49 -48.34 -18.19
C TYR A 74 -3.26 -48.70 -19.65
N ALA A 75 -2.27 -48.11 -20.33
CA ALA A 75 -2.06 -48.25 -21.76
C ALA A 75 -0.59 -48.18 -22.17
N ASP A 76 -0.27 -48.61 -23.39
CA ASP A 76 0.97 -48.27 -24.08
C ASP A 76 0.88 -46.95 -24.87
N GLY A 77 -0.32 -46.58 -25.36
CA GLY A 77 -0.66 -45.32 -26.00
C GLY A 77 -1.09 -44.25 -24.99
N THR A 78 -2.20 -43.58 -25.25
CA THR A 78 -2.68 -42.49 -24.36
C THR A 78 -3.51 -43.02 -23.16
N ALA A 79 -3.38 -42.40 -22.01
CA ALA A 79 -4.15 -42.68 -20.79
C ALA A 79 -4.77 -41.40 -20.24
N ASN A 80 -5.72 -40.79 -20.97
CA ASN A 80 -6.25 -39.46 -20.68
C ASN A 80 -7.69 -39.51 -20.15
N ASN A 81 -8.08 -38.49 -19.36
CA ASN A 81 -9.44 -38.27 -18.86
C ASN A 81 -9.95 -39.43 -17.98
N ASN A 82 -9.08 -40.14 -17.29
CA ASN A 82 -9.44 -41.27 -16.44
C ASN A 82 -9.72 -40.78 -15.00
N ARG A 83 -10.54 -41.56 -14.29
CA ARG A 83 -10.90 -41.22 -12.92
C ARG A 83 -10.75 -42.42 -11.98
N VAL A 84 -10.15 -42.18 -10.80
CA VAL A 84 -10.13 -43.11 -9.70
C VAL A 84 -10.88 -42.53 -8.51
N ASN A 85 -11.73 -43.33 -7.86
CA ASN A 85 -12.45 -42.93 -6.68
C ASN A 85 -12.29 -43.98 -5.57
N ILE A 86 -11.59 -43.64 -4.48
CA ILE A 86 -11.40 -44.42 -3.28
C ILE A 86 -12.32 -43.87 -2.19
N ALA A 87 -13.33 -44.64 -1.79
CA ALA A 87 -14.31 -44.14 -0.82
C ALA A 87 -13.74 -44.08 0.61
N HIS A 88 -14.48 -43.43 1.52
CA HIS A 88 -14.07 -43.27 2.92
C HIS A 88 -13.79 -44.64 3.61
N GLY A 89 -12.75 -44.67 4.45
CA GLY A 89 -12.39 -45.87 5.23
C GLY A 89 -11.82 -47.01 4.40
N ALA A 90 -11.65 -46.86 3.09
CA ALA A 90 -11.12 -47.93 2.25
C ALA A 90 -9.62 -48.18 2.52
N ASN A 91 -9.15 -49.38 2.16
CA ASN A 91 -7.73 -49.75 2.28
C ASN A 91 -7.24 -50.29 0.93
N VAL A 92 -6.24 -49.63 0.33
CA VAL A 92 -5.55 -50.10 -0.89
C VAL A 92 -4.13 -50.48 -0.53
N THR A 93 -3.78 -51.76 -0.68
CA THR A 93 -2.48 -52.27 -0.18
C THR A 93 -1.28 -51.91 -1.05
N SER A 94 -1.51 -51.41 -2.26
CA SER A 94 -0.48 -50.97 -3.21
C SER A 94 -0.74 -49.52 -3.66
N SER A 95 -0.54 -49.21 -4.91
CA SER A 95 -0.59 -47.87 -5.46
C SER A 95 -1.95 -47.50 -6.11
N VAL A 96 -2.17 -46.21 -6.26
CA VAL A 96 -3.33 -45.63 -6.96
C VAL A 96 -2.85 -44.71 -8.07
N ASN A 97 -3.30 -44.92 -9.33
CA ASN A 97 -2.92 -44.17 -10.48
C ASN A 97 -4.13 -43.77 -11.34
N GLY A 98 -4.34 -42.50 -11.60
CA GLY A 98 -5.44 -42.01 -12.43
C GLY A 98 -5.28 -42.44 -13.89
N GLY A 99 -4.11 -42.25 -14.49
CA GLY A 99 -3.77 -42.72 -15.83
C GLY A 99 -2.31 -43.07 -15.92
N PHE A 100 -1.99 -44.26 -16.42
CA PHE A 100 -0.63 -44.75 -16.63
C PHE A 100 -0.39 -45.10 -18.10
N THR A 101 0.69 -44.59 -18.68
CA THR A 101 1.14 -44.93 -20.03
C THR A 101 2.65 -45.09 -20.08
N SER A 102 3.11 -46.03 -20.97
CA SER A 102 4.53 -46.20 -21.18
C SER A 102 5.10 -45.29 -22.28
N LYS A 103 4.30 -44.81 -23.24
CA LYS A 103 4.83 -44.16 -24.47
C LYS A 103 4.25 -42.81 -24.83
N LYS A 104 2.99 -42.56 -24.48
CA LYS A 104 2.27 -41.31 -24.86
C LYS A 104 1.77 -40.56 -23.64
N GLU A 105 0.77 -39.72 -23.82
CA GLU A 105 0.32 -38.77 -22.83
C GLU A 105 -0.59 -39.38 -21.76
N ALA A 106 -0.45 -38.89 -20.49
CA ALA A 106 -1.31 -39.22 -19.36
C ALA A 106 -1.93 -37.93 -18.80
N ASN A 107 -2.84 -37.30 -19.53
CA ASN A 107 -3.36 -35.98 -19.23
C ASN A 107 -4.80 -36.01 -18.69
N HIS A 108 -5.19 -34.96 -17.94
CA HIS A 108 -6.55 -34.74 -17.46
C HIS A 108 -7.11 -35.90 -16.63
N ASN A 109 -6.28 -36.63 -15.88
CA ASN A 109 -6.72 -37.71 -15.01
C ASN A 109 -7.01 -37.19 -13.61
N GLU A 110 -7.99 -37.76 -12.94
CA GLU A 110 -8.40 -37.37 -11.61
C GLU A 110 -8.38 -38.56 -10.64
N VAL A 111 -7.72 -38.38 -9.48
CA VAL A 111 -7.75 -39.32 -8.35
C VAL A 111 -8.41 -38.62 -7.17
N VAL A 112 -9.48 -39.20 -6.66
CA VAL A 112 -10.21 -38.75 -5.48
C VAL A 112 -10.16 -39.84 -4.40
N ILE A 113 -9.58 -39.51 -3.25
CA ILE A 113 -9.43 -40.36 -2.08
C ILE A 113 -10.22 -39.76 -0.94
N GLY A 114 -11.09 -40.56 -0.31
CA GLY A 114 -11.92 -40.13 0.80
C GLY A 114 -11.17 -39.98 2.11
N ASN A 115 -11.90 -39.75 3.18
CA ASN A 115 -11.32 -39.58 4.51
C ASN A 115 -11.01 -40.95 5.16
N ASN A 116 -10.05 -40.97 6.10
CA ASN A 116 -9.69 -42.17 6.88
C ASN A 116 -9.25 -43.36 5.96
N VAL A 117 -8.61 -43.10 4.85
CA VAL A 117 -8.14 -44.10 3.88
C VAL A 117 -6.68 -44.44 4.16
N GLN A 118 -6.31 -45.70 3.91
CA GLN A 118 -4.93 -46.12 3.91
C GLN A 118 -4.53 -46.59 2.51
N ILE A 119 -3.42 -46.06 2.00
CA ILE A 119 -2.80 -46.43 0.72
C ILE A 119 -1.39 -46.97 1.00
N GLY A 120 -1.11 -48.16 0.54
CA GLY A 120 0.15 -48.87 0.77
C GLY A 120 0.21 -49.67 2.07
N THR A 121 1.02 -50.71 2.08
CA THR A 121 1.30 -51.52 3.28
C THR A 121 2.76 -51.90 3.35
N GLY A 122 3.39 -51.72 4.51
CA GLY A 122 4.69 -52.31 4.90
C GLY A 122 5.83 -52.03 3.91
N ARG A 123 6.49 -53.07 3.42
CA ARG A 123 7.69 -52.99 2.57
C ARG A 123 7.41 -52.64 1.12
N ASN A 124 6.23 -52.82 0.63
CA ASN A 124 5.81 -52.44 -0.75
C ASN A 124 5.05 -51.14 -0.70
N GLY A 125 5.75 -50.02 -0.49
CA GLY A 125 5.13 -48.72 -0.39
C GLY A 125 4.16 -48.43 -1.55
N GLY A 126 2.97 -47.87 -1.22
CA GLY A 126 1.97 -47.45 -2.20
C GLY A 126 2.07 -45.96 -2.44
N GLY A 127 2.08 -45.48 -3.69
CA GLY A 127 1.99 -44.07 -4.03
C GLY A 127 0.65 -43.72 -4.66
N VAL A 128 0.40 -42.46 -4.81
CA VAL A 128 -0.78 -41.90 -5.48
C VAL A 128 -0.31 -40.98 -6.62
N TRP A 129 -0.71 -41.27 -7.86
CA TRP A 129 -0.39 -40.50 -9.03
C TRP A 129 -1.66 -40.07 -9.75
N GLY A 130 -1.78 -38.77 -10.10
CA GLY A 130 -2.86 -38.30 -10.97
C GLY A 130 -2.71 -38.83 -12.39
N GLY A 131 -1.55 -38.61 -12.96
CA GLY A 131 -1.13 -39.16 -14.27
C GLY A 131 0.32 -39.58 -14.25
N THR A 132 0.67 -40.61 -14.99
CA THR A 132 2.04 -41.10 -15.18
C THR A 132 2.29 -41.42 -16.64
N SER A 133 3.26 -40.72 -17.24
CA SER A 133 3.79 -41.05 -18.55
C SER A 133 5.28 -41.31 -18.43
N ILE A 134 5.77 -42.46 -18.96
CA ILE A 134 7.19 -42.79 -18.88
C ILE A 134 8.00 -42.06 -19.98
N GLU A 135 7.40 -41.81 -21.15
CA GLU A 135 8.14 -41.21 -22.28
C GLU A 135 7.49 -39.94 -22.86
N SER A 136 6.46 -39.36 -22.19
CA SER A 136 5.73 -38.20 -22.72
C SER A 136 5.13 -37.32 -21.62
N HIS A 137 4.19 -36.47 -21.97
CA HIS A 137 3.56 -35.47 -21.11
C HIS A 137 2.61 -36.09 -20.08
N SER A 138 2.55 -35.43 -18.90
CA SER A 138 1.59 -35.76 -17.84
C SER A 138 1.04 -34.47 -17.24
N ASP A 139 0.15 -33.82 -18.00
CA ASP A 139 -0.33 -32.49 -17.71
C ASP A 139 -1.81 -32.51 -17.27
N PHE A 140 -2.23 -31.46 -16.54
CA PHE A 140 -3.61 -31.22 -16.14
C PHE A 140 -4.23 -32.33 -15.26
N ASN A 141 -3.42 -33.09 -14.52
CA ASN A 141 -3.92 -34.13 -13.66
C ASN A 141 -4.24 -33.57 -12.26
N ALA A 142 -5.20 -34.22 -11.57
CA ALA A 142 -5.63 -33.82 -10.24
C ALA A 142 -5.61 -34.98 -9.25
N VAL A 143 -5.05 -34.76 -8.07
CA VAL A 143 -5.10 -35.66 -6.91
C VAL A 143 -5.76 -34.94 -5.75
N ARG A 144 -6.83 -35.50 -5.20
CA ARG A 144 -7.52 -35.00 -4.02
C ARG A 144 -7.58 -36.06 -2.95
N ILE A 145 -7.00 -35.79 -1.79
CA ILE A 145 -6.94 -36.71 -0.65
C ILE A 145 -7.74 -36.06 0.49
N GLY A 146 -8.66 -36.84 1.07
CA GLY A 146 -9.46 -36.45 2.23
C GLY A 146 -8.67 -36.38 3.53
N THR A 147 -9.35 -36.02 4.60
CA THR A 147 -8.75 -35.85 5.93
C THR A 147 -8.36 -37.20 6.58
N ASN A 148 -7.36 -37.14 7.50
CA ASN A 148 -6.92 -38.28 8.30
C ASN A 148 -6.56 -39.52 7.44
N THR A 149 -5.97 -39.32 6.28
CA THR A 149 -5.59 -40.32 5.31
C THR A 149 -4.10 -40.61 5.37
N THR A 150 -3.71 -41.91 5.33
CA THR A 150 -2.30 -42.30 5.32
C THR A 150 -1.90 -42.84 3.95
N VAL A 151 -0.85 -42.25 3.37
CA VAL A 151 -0.20 -42.78 2.15
C VAL A 151 1.21 -43.22 2.46
N ILE A 152 1.47 -44.52 2.36
CA ILE A 152 2.81 -45.08 2.55
C ILE A 152 3.54 -45.04 1.23
N GLY A 153 4.02 -43.84 0.88
CA GLY A 153 4.67 -43.55 -0.38
C GLY A 153 4.55 -42.06 -0.74
N SER A 154 4.69 -41.74 -2.02
CA SER A 154 4.61 -40.39 -2.55
C SER A 154 3.25 -40.09 -3.15
N VAL A 155 2.90 -38.78 -3.19
CA VAL A 155 1.70 -38.25 -3.87
C VAL A 155 2.18 -37.29 -4.96
N ILE A 156 1.83 -37.58 -6.23
CA ILE A 156 2.30 -36.83 -7.39
C ILE A 156 1.09 -36.47 -8.28
N GLY A 157 0.92 -35.20 -8.63
CA GLY A 157 -0.13 -34.74 -9.53
C GLY A 157 0.06 -35.29 -10.95
N GLY A 158 1.23 -35.03 -11.51
CA GLY A 158 1.64 -35.56 -12.83
C GLY A 158 3.11 -35.96 -12.83
N PHE A 159 3.41 -37.12 -13.41
CA PHE A 159 4.77 -37.59 -13.64
C PHE A 159 5.01 -37.78 -15.14
N GLY A 160 5.85 -36.93 -15.70
CA GLY A 160 6.33 -37.04 -17.08
C GLY A 160 7.83 -37.35 -17.07
N GLY A 161 8.23 -38.56 -17.47
CA GLY A 161 9.63 -38.97 -17.43
C GLY A 161 10.13 -39.53 -18.76
N SER A 162 11.43 -39.68 -18.88
CA SER A 162 12.07 -40.51 -19.91
C SER A 162 13.50 -40.79 -19.53
N ASP A 163 13.89 -42.09 -19.57
CA ASP A 163 15.28 -42.48 -19.50
C ASP A 163 15.99 -42.31 -20.84
N ASN A 164 15.26 -42.00 -21.92
CA ASN A 164 15.80 -41.77 -23.24
C ASN A 164 16.06 -40.25 -23.45
N LYS A 165 17.34 -39.90 -23.58
CA LYS A 165 17.77 -38.48 -23.75
C LYS A 165 17.11 -37.75 -24.92
N ALA A 166 16.75 -38.40 -26.01
CA ALA A 166 16.15 -37.79 -27.17
C ALA A 166 14.66 -37.44 -26.95
N VAL A 167 13.97 -38.19 -26.09
CA VAL A 167 12.55 -38.00 -25.74
C VAL A 167 12.39 -37.01 -24.60
N ALA A 168 13.29 -37.02 -23.63
CA ALA A 168 13.25 -36.12 -22.47
C ALA A 168 13.23 -34.63 -22.82
N ASN A 169 13.59 -34.29 -24.05
CA ASN A 169 13.66 -32.89 -24.54
C ASN A 169 12.31 -32.20 -24.66
N ASN A 170 11.25 -32.93 -24.67
CA ASN A 170 9.89 -32.39 -24.91
C ASN A 170 8.85 -32.91 -23.91
N VAL A 171 9.29 -33.40 -22.75
CA VAL A 171 8.39 -33.94 -21.73
C VAL A 171 7.99 -32.87 -20.71
N SER A 172 6.70 -32.77 -20.38
CA SER A 172 6.16 -31.88 -19.34
C SER A 172 5.38 -32.62 -18.28
N ALA A 173 5.31 -32.03 -17.08
CA ALA A 173 4.40 -32.37 -16.01
C ALA A 173 3.86 -31.07 -15.42
N SER A 174 3.00 -30.39 -16.18
CA SER A 174 2.57 -29.03 -15.90
C SER A 174 1.08 -28.93 -15.65
N SER A 175 0.64 -27.86 -14.96
CA SER A 175 -0.78 -27.62 -14.66
C SER A 175 -1.44 -28.76 -13.86
N ASN A 176 -0.70 -29.48 -13.06
CA ASN A 176 -1.22 -30.54 -12.20
C ASN A 176 -1.57 -29.97 -10.82
N SER A 177 -2.55 -30.59 -10.13
CA SER A 177 -2.95 -30.18 -8.79
C SER A 177 -2.94 -31.34 -7.80
N VAL A 178 -2.45 -31.08 -6.58
CA VAL A 178 -2.47 -32.00 -5.45
C VAL A 178 -3.07 -31.31 -4.25
N HIS A 179 -4.20 -31.84 -3.74
CA HIS A 179 -4.84 -31.33 -2.52
C HIS A 179 -4.87 -32.45 -1.46
N ILE A 180 -4.31 -32.19 -0.28
CA ILE A 180 -4.25 -33.12 0.84
C ILE A 180 -5.02 -32.54 2.02
N GLY A 181 -6.03 -33.27 2.50
CA GLY A 181 -6.86 -32.87 3.63
C GLY A 181 -6.12 -32.92 4.98
N ASP A 182 -6.71 -32.27 5.97
CA ASP A 182 -6.13 -32.11 7.31
C ASP A 182 -5.75 -33.46 7.96
N LEU A 183 -4.76 -33.40 8.87
CA LEU A 183 -4.32 -34.53 9.71
C LEU A 183 -3.85 -35.78 8.95
N SER A 184 -3.58 -35.66 7.65
CA SER A 184 -3.11 -36.74 6.81
C SER A 184 -1.61 -37.00 6.99
N ASN A 185 -1.16 -38.23 6.68
CA ASN A 185 0.23 -38.66 6.82
C ASN A 185 0.75 -39.24 5.49
N ILE A 186 1.72 -38.61 4.90
CA ILE A 186 2.39 -39.02 3.65
C ILE A 186 3.83 -39.38 3.99
N THR A 187 4.19 -40.64 3.88
CA THR A 187 5.49 -41.10 4.40
C THR A 187 6.72 -40.79 3.52
N SER A 188 6.52 -40.24 2.33
CA SER A 188 7.60 -39.88 1.41
C SER A 188 7.47 -38.43 0.94
N SER A 189 7.11 -38.19 -0.30
CA SER A 189 7.07 -36.86 -0.90
C SER A 189 5.70 -36.50 -1.49
N VAL A 190 5.48 -35.20 -1.67
CA VAL A 190 4.34 -34.63 -2.38
C VAL A 190 4.86 -33.73 -3.49
N SER A 191 4.43 -33.94 -4.73
CA SER A 191 4.80 -33.11 -5.87
C SER A 191 3.58 -32.76 -6.71
N GLY A 192 3.44 -31.49 -7.09
CA GLY A 192 2.42 -31.05 -8.05
C GLY A 192 2.69 -31.62 -9.43
N GLY A 193 3.91 -31.47 -9.94
CA GLY A 193 4.38 -32.08 -11.16
C GLY A 193 5.85 -32.48 -11.05
N SER A 194 6.18 -33.64 -11.59
CA SER A 194 7.54 -34.12 -11.73
C SER A 194 7.78 -34.48 -13.18
N GLY A 195 8.50 -33.65 -13.91
CA GLY A 195 8.63 -33.77 -15.35
C GLY A 195 10.02 -33.52 -15.90
N GLY A 196 10.22 -33.93 -17.14
CA GLY A 196 11.49 -33.83 -17.85
C GLY A 196 11.97 -32.39 -17.99
N LYS A 197 11.55 -31.70 -19.08
CA LYS A 197 11.99 -30.35 -19.40
C LYS A 197 11.20 -29.28 -18.65
N THR A 198 9.87 -29.43 -18.55
CA THR A 198 9.00 -28.42 -18.00
C THR A 198 8.10 -28.98 -16.89
N SER A 199 8.09 -28.31 -15.71
CA SER A 199 7.19 -28.63 -14.61
C SER A 199 6.69 -27.31 -14.01
N SER A 200 5.72 -26.70 -14.72
CA SER A 200 5.26 -25.35 -14.42
C SER A 200 3.75 -25.31 -14.17
N PHE A 201 3.27 -24.25 -13.50
CA PHE A 201 1.86 -24.02 -13.19
C PHE A 201 1.22 -25.12 -12.34
N ASN A 202 1.99 -25.87 -11.57
CA ASN A 202 1.47 -26.88 -10.67
C ASN A 202 1.06 -26.27 -9.33
N GLU A 203 0.05 -26.89 -8.70
CA GLU A 203 -0.47 -26.46 -7.40
C GLU A 203 -0.42 -27.61 -6.39
N VAL A 204 0.13 -27.34 -5.22
CA VAL A 204 0.11 -28.26 -4.06
C VAL A 204 -0.54 -27.55 -2.88
N ILE A 205 -1.64 -28.07 -2.39
CA ILE A 205 -2.34 -27.59 -1.20
C ILE A 205 -2.33 -28.68 -0.15
N ILE A 206 -1.76 -28.39 1.01
CA ILE A 206 -1.65 -29.28 2.16
C ILE A 206 -2.44 -28.70 3.33
N GLY A 207 -3.33 -29.46 3.91
CA GLY A 207 -4.17 -29.06 5.03
C GLY A 207 -3.42 -28.93 6.36
N ASN A 208 -4.17 -28.66 7.43
CA ASN A 208 -3.61 -28.44 8.76
C ASN A 208 -3.18 -29.76 9.40
N GLY A 209 -2.09 -29.72 10.19
CA GLY A 209 -1.62 -30.90 10.95
C GLY A 209 -1.12 -32.06 10.10
N VAL A 210 -0.89 -31.84 8.79
CA VAL A 210 -0.38 -32.85 7.87
C VAL A 210 1.10 -33.13 8.12
N LYS A 211 1.47 -34.41 8.03
CA LYS A 211 2.86 -34.88 8.10
C LYS A 211 3.32 -35.38 6.75
N VAL A 212 4.50 -34.90 6.28
CA VAL A 212 5.16 -35.43 5.07
C VAL A 212 6.58 -35.86 5.43
N GLY A 213 6.90 -37.11 5.14
CA GLY A 213 8.15 -37.75 5.55
C GLY A 213 7.97 -38.62 6.80
N ARG A 214 8.99 -39.43 7.09
CA ARG A 214 8.99 -40.30 8.29
C ARG A 214 9.42 -39.54 9.53
N GLU A 215 10.30 -38.59 9.37
CA GLU A 215 10.86 -37.71 10.42
C GLU A 215 11.12 -36.32 9.88
N VAL A 216 11.04 -35.30 10.74
CA VAL A 216 11.47 -33.95 10.40
C VAL A 216 12.99 -33.87 10.59
N SER A 217 13.75 -34.47 9.68
CA SER A 217 15.22 -34.51 9.70
C SER A 217 15.77 -34.37 8.28
N LEU A 218 17.06 -34.00 8.13
CA LEU A 218 17.71 -33.86 6.81
C LEU A 218 17.89 -35.20 6.08
N THR A 219 17.94 -36.34 6.78
CA THR A 219 18.28 -37.65 6.20
C THR A 219 17.07 -38.47 5.77
N ASN A 220 15.89 -38.23 6.38
CA ASN A 220 14.62 -38.91 6.05
C ASN A 220 13.50 -37.90 5.80
N ALA A 221 13.86 -36.72 5.34
CA ALA A 221 12.96 -35.61 5.13
C ALA A 221 11.93 -35.92 4.05
N GLY A 222 10.66 -35.73 4.38
CA GLY A 222 9.63 -35.62 3.36
C GLY A 222 9.80 -34.34 2.55
N ILE A 223 9.61 -34.47 1.25
CA ILE A 223 9.75 -33.33 0.32
C ILE A 223 8.36 -32.92 -0.17
N VAL A 224 8.08 -31.63 -0.14
CA VAL A 224 6.93 -31.02 -0.81
C VAL A 224 7.47 -30.08 -1.88
N GLU A 225 7.09 -30.32 -3.14
CA GLU A 225 7.47 -29.44 -4.24
C GLU A 225 6.29 -29.07 -5.14
N GLY A 226 6.21 -27.82 -5.58
CA GLY A 226 5.20 -27.39 -6.54
C GLY A 226 5.46 -28.02 -7.90
N GLY A 227 6.66 -27.89 -8.44
CA GLY A 227 7.07 -28.48 -9.68
C GLY A 227 8.57 -28.80 -9.70
N GLY A 228 8.91 -30.03 -10.09
CA GLY A 228 10.28 -30.48 -10.23
C GLY A 228 10.60 -30.83 -11.69
N ALA A 229 11.38 -30.00 -12.36
CA ALA A 229 11.96 -30.34 -13.66
C ALA A 229 13.33 -31.01 -13.41
N SER A 230 13.41 -32.31 -13.65
CA SER A 230 14.60 -33.13 -13.39
C SER A 230 14.76 -34.18 -14.46
N VAL A 231 15.72 -34.04 -15.34
CA VAL A 231 16.07 -35.03 -16.33
C VAL A 231 17.49 -35.55 -16.04
N LYS A 232 17.69 -36.85 -16.26
CA LYS A 232 19.03 -37.44 -16.29
C LYS A 232 19.93 -36.92 -17.46
N SER A 233 19.42 -36.02 -18.32
CA SER A 233 20.18 -35.46 -19.42
C SER A 233 20.74 -34.11 -19.01
N ASP A 234 22.02 -34.13 -18.73
CA ASP A 234 22.81 -33.03 -18.17
C ASP A 234 22.99 -31.80 -19.06
N PHE A 235 22.39 -31.74 -20.26
CA PHE A 235 22.70 -30.70 -21.27
C PHE A 235 21.48 -29.82 -21.67
N MET A 236 20.32 -29.99 -21.02
CA MET A 236 19.10 -29.29 -21.43
C MET A 236 18.62 -28.32 -20.39
N SER A 237 18.19 -27.14 -20.85
CA SER A 237 17.50 -26.16 -20.01
C SER A 237 16.18 -26.71 -19.45
N GLN A 238 15.99 -26.53 -18.17
CA GLN A 238 14.81 -26.97 -17.45
C GLN A 238 14.01 -25.76 -16.96
N GLU A 239 12.69 -25.92 -16.90
CA GLU A 239 11.76 -24.87 -16.54
C GLU A 239 10.79 -25.35 -15.44
N ALA A 240 10.78 -24.62 -14.30
CA ALA A 240 9.88 -24.86 -13.17
C ALA A 240 9.26 -23.54 -12.70
N ASN A 241 8.31 -23.02 -13.49
CA ASN A 241 7.79 -21.68 -13.30
C ASN A 241 6.35 -21.66 -12.76
N SER A 242 5.99 -20.62 -12.02
CA SER A 242 4.63 -20.32 -11.60
C SER A 242 3.97 -21.45 -10.81
N ASN A 243 4.72 -22.22 -10.05
CA ASN A 243 4.19 -23.26 -9.19
C ASN A 243 3.75 -22.67 -7.84
N ILE A 244 2.72 -23.24 -7.25
CA ILE A 244 2.16 -22.80 -5.98
C ILE A 244 2.22 -23.96 -4.98
N VAL A 245 2.78 -23.69 -3.80
CA VAL A 245 2.75 -24.58 -2.65
C VAL A 245 2.09 -23.84 -1.48
N HIS A 246 1.00 -24.37 -1.01
CA HIS A 246 0.30 -23.88 0.16
C HIS A 246 0.22 -24.97 1.23
N ILE A 247 0.74 -24.68 2.43
CA ILE A 247 0.77 -25.60 3.58
C ILE A 247 0.00 -24.94 4.72
N GLY A 248 -0.92 -25.67 5.30
CA GLY A 248 -1.75 -25.24 6.43
C GLY A 248 -0.97 -25.13 7.75
N ASP A 249 -1.70 -24.83 8.81
CA ASP A 249 -1.15 -24.69 10.16
C ASP A 249 -0.72 -26.04 10.75
N ASP A 250 0.21 -26.01 11.73
CA ASP A 250 0.65 -27.18 12.50
C ASP A 250 1.25 -28.34 11.67
N ALA A 251 1.65 -28.05 10.42
CA ALA A 251 2.21 -29.06 9.51
C ALA A 251 3.65 -29.45 9.91
N GLN A 252 4.03 -30.71 9.64
CA GLN A 252 5.35 -31.26 9.88
C GLN A 252 5.94 -31.79 8.56
N ILE A 253 6.90 -31.08 7.99
CA ILE A 253 7.43 -31.35 6.65
C ILE A 253 8.94 -31.15 6.65
N GLY A 254 9.71 -32.02 6.00
CA GLY A 254 11.15 -31.88 5.93
C GLY A 254 11.58 -30.70 5.03
N MET A 255 11.37 -30.84 3.73
CA MET A 255 11.81 -29.84 2.74
C MET A 255 10.65 -29.33 1.91
N VAL A 256 10.65 -28.03 1.61
CA VAL A 256 9.59 -27.38 0.80
C VAL A 256 10.25 -26.57 -0.32
N TYR A 257 9.86 -26.85 -1.56
CA TYR A 257 10.31 -26.16 -2.77
C TYR A 257 9.09 -25.66 -3.55
N GLY A 258 9.13 -24.39 -3.99
CA GLY A 258 8.13 -23.87 -4.93
C GLY A 258 8.34 -24.45 -6.33
N GLY A 259 9.54 -24.32 -6.86
CA GLY A 259 9.97 -24.88 -8.15
C GLY A 259 11.41 -25.33 -8.13
N VAL A 260 11.73 -26.43 -8.84
CA VAL A 260 13.07 -27.00 -8.93
C VAL A 260 13.47 -27.21 -10.38
N ALA A 261 14.62 -26.61 -10.79
CA ALA A 261 15.16 -26.75 -12.13
C ALA A 261 16.64 -27.15 -12.05
N HIS A 262 16.92 -28.45 -12.07
CA HIS A 262 18.22 -29.06 -11.76
C HIS A 262 18.88 -29.79 -12.95
N ALA A 263 19.26 -29.08 -14.01
CA ALA A 263 20.15 -29.67 -15.05
C ALA A 263 21.62 -29.28 -14.79
N VAL A 264 22.44 -30.26 -14.60
CA VAL A 264 23.84 -30.12 -14.10
C VAL A 264 24.78 -29.43 -15.09
N PHE A 265 24.59 -29.49 -16.38
CA PHE A 265 25.47 -28.85 -17.37
C PHE A 265 24.73 -27.92 -18.32
N SER A 266 23.53 -27.47 -17.97
CA SER A 266 22.75 -26.57 -18.77
C SER A 266 22.97 -25.11 -18.38
N LYS A 267 23.11 -24.24 -19.38
CA LYS A 267 23.33 -22.81 -19.15
C LYS A 267 22.04 -21.96 -19.01
N ASN A 268 20.87 -22.55 -19.08
CA ASN A 268 19.63 -21.77 -19.14
C ASN A 268 18.47 -22.42 -18.33
N ASN A 269 18.74 -22.88 -17.11
CA ASN A 269 17.67 -23.33 -16.22
C ASN A 269 16.85 -22.14 -15.72
N VAL A 270 15.52 -22.29 -15.62
CA VAL A 270 14.61 -21.24 -15.23
C VAL A 270 13.66 -21.73 -14.12
N ALA A 271 13.60 -21.02 -12.99
CA ALA A 271 12.66 -21.30 -11.90
C ALA A 271 12.09 -19.98 -11.35
N ASN A 272 11.08 -19.45 -12.05
CA ASN A 272 10.56 -18.12 -11.78
C ASN A 272 9.11 -18.15 -11.27
N ASP A 273 8.72 -17.06 -10.60
CA ASP A 273 7.33 -16.78 -10.22
C ASP A 273 6.70 -17.84 -9.30
N ASN A 274 7.51 -18.68 -8.62
CA ASN A 274 7.03 -19.72 -7.75
C ASN A 274 6.65 -19.12 -6.38
N ARG A 275 5.60 -19.67 -5.77
CA ARG A 275 5.09 -19.21 -4.48
C ARG A 275 5.00 -20.34 -3.47
N VAL A 276 5.61 -20.14 -2.31
CA VAL A 276 5.48 -21.02 -1.14
C VAL A 276 4.81 -20.25 0.00
N THR A 277 3.76 -20.81 0.56
CA THR A 277 3.07 -20.30 1.74
C THR A 277 2.99 -21.39 2.79
N ILE A 278 3.44 -21.13 4.01
CA ILE A 278 3.45 -22.06 5.14
C ILE A 278 2.64 -21.43 6.28
N GLY A 279 1.71 -22.17 6.85
CA GLY A 279 0.85 -21.76 7.96
C GLY A 279 1.60 -21.59 9.28
N ASN A 280 0.83 -21.25 10.31
CA ASN A 280 1.33 -21.00 11.66
C ASN A 280 1.76 -22.31 12.36
N ARG A 281 2.68 -22.21 13.33
CA ARG A 281 3.15 -23.32 14.18
C ARG A 281 3.67 -24.52 13.40
N SER A 282 3.99 -24.35 12.12
CA SER A 282 4.50 -25.41 11.27
C SER A 282 5.98 -25.65 11.54
N HIS A 283 6.40 -26.90 11.39
CA HIS A 283 7.79 -27.33 11.57
C HIS A 283 8.35 -27.85 10.25
N THR A 284 9.38 -27.17 9.74
CA THR A 284 10.08 -27.56 8.51
C THR A 284 11.60 -27.59 8.76
N VAL A 285 12.36 -28.17 7.88
CA VAL A 285 13.83 -28.15 7.93
C VAL A 285 14.40 -27.18 6.91
N PHE A 286 13.84 -27.20 5.69
CA PHE A 286 14.31 -26.40 4.60
C PHE A 286 13.15 -25.84 3.78
N VAL A 287 13.20 -24.55 3.46
CA VAL A 287 12.16 -23.88 2.65
C VAL A 287 12.82 -23.00 1.60
N THR A 288 12.42 -23.14 0.34
CA THR A 288 12.84 -22.24 -0.74
C THR A 288 11.70 -21.97 -1.71
N GLY A 289 11.62 -20.72 -2.18
CA GLY A 289 10.67 -20.35 -3.24
C GLY A 289 11.03 -21.03 -4.56
N ALA A 290 12.31 -21.10 -4.88
CA ALA A 290 12.80 -21.87 -6.03
C ALA A 290 14.25 -22.31 -5.85
N ASP A 291 14.61 -23.39 -6.54
CA ASP A 291 15.98 -23.93 -6.57
C ASP A 291 16.42 -24.19 -8.02
N GLY A 292 17.45 -23.48 -8.44
CA GLY A 292 18.11 -23.67 -9.73
C GLY A 292 19.50 -24.28 -9.55
N TRP A 293 20.00 -24.96 -10.57
CA TRP A 293 21.38 -25.42 -10.64
C TRP A 293 22.24 -24.43 -11.43
N GLU A 294 23.27 -24.90 -12.12
CA GLU A 294 24.25 -24.06 -12.86
C GLU A 294 23.58 -23.05 -13.81
N SER A 295 24.14 -21.83 -13.88
CA SER A 295 23.76 -20.74 -14.79
C SER A 295 22.24 -20.47 -14.87
N SER A 296 21.53 -20.64 -13.73
CA SER A 296 20.09 -20.53 -13.67
C SER A 296 19.63 -19.07 -13.59
N THR A 297 18.41 -18.82 -14.12
CA THR A 297 17.62 -17.63 -13.82
C THR A 297 16.53 -17.99 -12.82
N VAL A 298 16.63 -17.44 -11.60
CA VAL A 298 15.73 -17.76 -10.48
C VAL A 298 15.16 -16.47 -9.92
N THR A 299 14.01 -16.04 -10.46
CA THR A 299 13.51 -14.69 -10.21
C THR A 299 12.04 -14.67 -9.77
N ASN A 300 11.67 -13.60 -9.05
CA ASN A 300 10.28 -13.29 -8.64
C ASN A 300 9.66 -14.37 -7.74
N ASN A 301 10.44 -15.19 -7.07
CA ASN A 301 9.90 -16.23 -6.20
C ASN A 301 9.57 -15.66 -4.82
N SER A 302 8.58 -16.23 -4.16
CA SER A 302 8.14 -15.77 -2.85
C SER A 302 7.97 -16.91 -1.85
N VAL A 303 8.45 -16.66 -0.64
CA VAL A 303 8.25 -17.53 0.54
C VAL A 303 7.55 -16.70 1.61
N THR A 304 6.39 -17.18 2.06
CA THR A 304 5.65 -16.59 3.19
C THR A 304 5.50 -17.66 4.26
N ILE A 305 5.89 -17.35 5.50
CA ILE A 305 5.80 -18.27 6.65
C ILE A 305 4.97 -17.60 7.75
N GLY A 306 4.06 -18.34 8.35
CA GLY A 306 3.18 -17.87 9.43
C GLY A 306 3.92 -17.60 10.75
N THR A 307 3.14 -17.39 11.79
CA THR A 307 3.66 -17.14 13.15
C THR A 307 4.04 -18.44 13.87
N ASP A 308 4.95 -18.35 14.86
CA ASP A 308 5.38 -19.46 15.71
C ASP A 308 5.97 -20.65 14.92
N ALA A 309 6.49 -20.39 13.73
CA ALA A 309 7.06 -21.42 12.88
C ALA A 309 8.52 -21.75 13.30
N VAL A 310 8.89 -23.01 13.09
CA VAL A 310 10.25 -23.50 13.31
C VAL A 310 10.79 -24.07 12.00
N THR A 311 11.97 -23.60 11.58
CA THR A 311 12.63 -24.10 10.37
C THR A 311 14.13 -23.82 10.42
N ASN A 312 14.96 -24.73 9.90
CA ASN A 312 16.40 -24.46 9.95
C ASN A 312 16.85 -23.45 8.90
N GLN A 313 16.42 -23.60 7.65
CA GLN A 313 16.88 -22.75 6.56
C GLN A 313 15.75 -22.24 5.68
N ILE A 314 15.78 -20.92 5.38
CA ILE A 314 14.82 -20.26 4.50
C ILE A 314 15.58 -19.51 3.40
N TYR A 315 15.14 -19.74 2.16
CA TYR A 315 15.63 -19.02 0.99
C TYR A 315 14.43 -18.49 0.17
N GLY A 316 14.47 -17.24 -0.22
CA GLY A 316 13.53 -16.74 -1.22
C GLY A 316 13.75 -17.46 -2.56
N ALA A 317 15.01 -17.61 -2.94
CA ALA A 317 15.45 -18.47 -4.02
C ALA A 317 16.93 -18.85 -3.88
N ARG A 318 17.30 -19.94 -4.56
CA ARG A 318 18.66 -20.44 -4.53
C ARG A 318 19.10 -20.88 -5.93
N SER A 319 20.39 -20.68 -6.26
CA SER A 319 21.06 -21.22 -7.43
C SER A 319 22.51 -21.55 -7.10
N ALA A 320 23.08 -22.56 -7.74
CA ALA A 320 24.51 -22.83 -7.63
C ALA A 320 25.34 -21.74 -8.33
N SER A 321 24.86 -21.24 -9.48
CA SER A 321 25.43 -20.08 -10.19
C SER A 321 24.34 -19.41 -11.04
N GLY A 322 24.57 -18.19 -11.51
CA GLY A 322 23.64 -17.45 -12.34
C GLY A 322 22.92 -16.31 -11.60
N ASN A 323 21.70 -15.96 -12.00
CA ASN A 323 21.01 -14.80 -11.49
C ASN A 323 19.85 -15.20 -10.55
N VAL A 324 19.93 -14.73 -9.30
CA VAL A 324 18.90 -14.89 -8.28
C VAL A 324 18.37 -13.51 -7.89
N SER A 325 17.23 -13.09 -8.42
CA SER A 325 16.78 -11.72 -8.26
C SER A 325 15.28 -11.55 -8.02
N ASN A 326 14.90 -10.44 -7.38
CA ASN A 326 13.53 -10.07 -7.07
C ASN A 326 12.78 -11.11 -6.21
N ASN A 327 13.49 -11.90 -5.42
CA ASN A 327 12.87 -12.91 -4.56
C ASN A 327 12.54 -12.33 -3.19
N THR A 328 11.48 -12.83 -2.59
CA THR A 328 10.97 -12.31 -1.31
C THR A 328 10.81 -13.40 -0.27
N VAL A 329 11.31 -13.14 0.93
CA VAL A 329 11.02 -13.91 2.14
C VAL A 329 10.25 -13.02 3.11
N GLN A 330 9.06 -13.43 3.49
CA GLN A 330 8.25 -12.77 4.51
C GLN A 330 7.86 -13.76 5.60
N VAL A 331 8.20 -13.45 6.85
CA VAL A 331 7.96 -14.34 7.97
C VAL A 331 7.16 -13.62 9.05
N GLY A 332 6.20 -14.33 9.66
CA GLY A 332 5.40 -13.87 10.78
C GLY A 332 6.20 -13.74 12.08
N LYS A 333 5.50 -13.58 13.20
CA LYS A 333 6.12 -13.42 14.53
C LYS A 333 6.69 -14.73 15.06
N ASN A 334 7.66 -14.62 16.01
CA ASN A 334 8.20 -15.71 16.81
C ASN A 334 8.86 -16.83 15.97
N LEU A 335 9.40 -16.52 14.80
CA LEU A 335 10.20 -17.46 14.02
C LEU A 335 11.37 -18.00 14.83
N VAL A 336 11.66 -19.30 14.70
CA VAL A 336 12.94 -19.92 15.10
C VAL A 336 13.58 -20.54 13.87
N ALA A 337 14.81 -20.07 13.53
CA ALA A 337 15.54 -20.56 12.37
C ALA A 337 17.04 -20.55 12.60
N ASP A 338 17.80 -21.23 11.72
CA ASP A 338 19.27 -21.17 11.71
C ASP A 338 19.79 -20.17 10.67
N LEU A 339 19.09 -20.02 9.53
CA LEU A 339 19.55 -19.21 8.41
C LEU A 339 18.38 -18.65 7.60
N VAL A 340 18.44 -17.36 7.21
CA VAL A 340 17.47 -16.75 6.31
C VAL A 340 18.19 -15.94 5.22
N LYS A 341 17.92 -16.26 3.94
CA LYS A 341 18.47 -15.53 2.78
C LYS A 341 17.36 -15.16 1.80
N GLY A 342 17.37 -13.93 1.32
CA GLY A 342 16.43 -13.49 0.26
C GLY A 342 16.78 -14.15 -1.07
N GLY A 343 18.03 -14.05 -1.50
CA GLY A 343 18.57 -14.74 -2.66
C GLY A 343 19.93 -15.34 -2.36
N ASN A 344 20.21 -16.53 -2.90
CA ASN A 344 21.51 -17.19 -2.75
C ASN A 344 22.02 -17.70 -4.10
N ALA A 345 23.09 -17.08 -4.60
CA ALA A 345 23.77 -17.46 -5.84
C ALA A 345 25.25 -17.75 -5.56
N TYR A 346 25.49 -18.66 -4.63
CA TYR A 346 26.84 -18.98 -4.15
C TYR A 346 27.16 -20.44 -4.25
N SER A 347 28.13 -20.76 -5.10
CA SER A 347 28.82 -22.06 -5.11
C SER A 347 30.30 -21.85 -5.29
N ALA A 348 31.10 -22.40 -4.38
CA ALA A 348 32.54 -22.36 -4.46
C ALA A 348 33.12 -23.19 -5.64
N ILE A 349 32.27 -23.95 -6.34
CA ILE A 349 32.68 -24.94 -7.35
C ILE A 349 32.35 -24.49 -8.78
N VAL A 350 31.30 -23.64 -8.99
CA VAL A 350 30.65 -23.47 -10.29
C VAL A 350 30.49 -21.99 -10.71
N GLY A 351 31.55 -21.19 -10.64
CA GLY A 351 31.56 -19.94 -11.40
C GLY A 351 30.70 -18.79 -10.88
N GLU A 352 30.34 -17.85 -11.76
CA GLU A 352 29.72 -16.54 -11.45
C GLU A 352 28.28 -16.65 -10.97
N GLY A 353 27.97 -15.95 -9.89
CA GLY A 353 26.60 -15.87 -9.35
C GLY A 353 26.23 -14.45 -8.91
N ASN A 354 25.01 -14.00 -9.19
CA ASN A 354 24.52 -12.70 -8.82
C ASN A 354 23.23 -12.80 -8.00
N ALA A 355 23.08 -11.96 -6.95
CA ALA A 355 21.89 -11.91 -6.11
C ALA A 355 21.40 -10.45 -5.95
N HIS A 356 20.39 -10.06 -6.72
CA HIS A 356 19.94 -8.67 -6.79
C HIS A 356 18.48 -8.49 -6.40
N ASN A 357 18.16 -7.33 -5.82
CA ASN A 357 16.79 -6.90 -5.53
C ASN A 357 15.99 -7.90 -4.66
N ASN A 358 16.64 -8.73 -3.85
CA ASN A 358 15.97 -9.68 -2.99
C ASN A 358 15.55 -9.01 -1.67
N THR A 359 14.46 -9.46 -1.10
CA THR A 359 13.88 -8.87 0.11
C THR A 359 13.66 -9.93 1.19
N VAL A 360 14.09 -9.62 2.41
CA VAL A 360 13.81 -10.40 3.62
C VAL A 360 13.08 -9.52 4.63
N VAL A 361 11.94 -9.98 5.11
CA VAL A 361 11.19 -9.33 6.19
C VAL A 361 10.89 -10.34 7.28
N LEU A 362 11.43 -10.13 8.49
CA LEU A 362 11.14 -10.96 9.65
C LEU A 362 10.23 -10.19 10.62
N GLY A 363 9.17 -10.86 11.06
CA GLY A 363 8.23 -10.35 12.06
C GLY A 363 8.86 -10.22 13.46
N GLU A 364 8.04 -9.77 14.41
CA GLU A 364 8.47 -9.55 15.80
C GLU A 364 8.98 -10.86 16.45
N ASN A 365 9.97 -10.71 17.35
CA ASN A 365 10.56 -11.78 18.16
C ASN A 365 11.19 -12.92 17.35
N ALA A 366 11.61 -12.69 16.12
CA ALA A 366 12.31 -13.69 15.32
C ALA A 366 13.67 -14.06 15.95
N LYS A 367 13.97 -15.36 15.99
CA LYS A 367 15.25 -15.90 16.45
C LYS A 367 15.93 -16.65 15.32
N VAL A 368 17.11 -16.17 14.88
CA VAL A 368 17.90 -16.80 13.84
C VAL A 368 19.33 -17.02 14.35
N ALA A 369 19.71 -18.26 14.60
CA ALA A 369 20.99 -18.57 15.22
C ALA A 369 22.20 -18.14 14.36
N GLY A 370 22.06 -18.16 13.04
CA GLY A 370 23.06 -17.71 12.10
C GLY A 370 22.76 -16.34 11.50
N ILE A 371 22.92 -16.21 10.18
CA ILE A 371 22.81 -14.94 9.48
C ILE A 371 21.45 -14.75 8.82
N VAL A 372 20.99 -13.48 8.82
CA VAL A 372 19.91 -12.98 7.98
C VAL A 372 20.52 -12.07 6.92
N ILE A 373 20.36 -12.41 5.63
CA ILE A 373 20.98 -11.66 4.53
C ILE A 373 20.03 -11.47 3.34
N GLY A 374 20.03 -10.27 2.75
CA GLY A 374 19.18 -9.94 1.62
C GLY A 374 19.57 -10.70 0.36
N GLY A 375 20.83 -10.65 -0.04
CA GLY A 375 21.40 -11.40 -1.16
C GLY A 375 22.79 -11.90 -0.84
N ASP A 376 23.09 -13.15 -1.20
CA ASP A 376 24.39 -13.78 -1.02
C ASP A 376 24.84 -14.42 -2.34
N ALA A 377 25.94 -13.96 -2.89
CA ALA A 377 26.40 -14.35 -4.21
C ALA A 377 27.94 -14.45 -4.28
N LEU A 378 28.43 -15.17 -5.25
CA LEU A 378 29.88 -15.22 -5.48
C LEU A 378 30.37 -13.91 -6.11
N THR A 379 29.64 -13.35 -7.09
CA THR A 379 30.11 -12.19 -7.87
C THR A 379 29.51 -10.88 -7.35
N ASN A 380 28.20 -10.66 -7.48
CA ASN A 380 27.58 -9.40 -7.12
C ASN A 380 26.28 -9.58 -6.32
N ALA A 381 26.07 -8.75 -5.29
CA ALA A 381 24.87 -8.76 -4.43
C ALA A 381 24.34 -7.33 -4.20
N ASN A 382 23.56 -6.81 -5.15
CA ASN A 382 23.17 -5.40 -5.17
C ASN A 382 21.67 -5.20 -4.93
N ASN A 383 21.29 -4.03 -4.36
CA ASN A 383 19.91 -3.58 -4.18
C ASN A 383 19.05 -4.51 -3.31
N ASN A 384 19.63 -5.30 -2.42
CA ASN A 384 18.89 -6.21 -1.55
C ASN A 384 18.38 -5.47 -0.30
N THR A 385 17.28 -5.94 0.26
CA THR A 385 16.62 -5.33 1.40
C THR A 385 16.41 -6.34 2.53
N VAL A 386 16.78 -5.96 3.75
CA VAL A 386 16.49 -6.71 4.98
C VAL A 386 15.73 -5.83 5.96
N VAL A 387 14.64 -6.32 6.51
CA VAL A 387 13.83 -5.65 7.53
C VAL A 387 13.60 -6.60 8.70
N LEU A 388 14.06 -6.23 9.90
CA LEU A 388 13.85 -6.97 11.14
C LEU A 388 12.99 -6.13 12.11
N HIS A 389 11.81 -6.66 12.43
CA HIS A 389 10.92 -6.03 13.40
C HIS A 389 11.38 -6.27 14.85
N ARG A 390 10.69 -5.68 15.83
CA ARG A 390 11.07 -5.64 17.23
C ARG A 390 11.28 -7.01 17.87
N GLY A 391 12.20 -7.08 18.81
CA GLY A 391 12.46 -8.27 19.63
C GLY A 391 13.27 -9.37 18.94
N PHE A 392 13.86 -9.11 17.80
CA PHE A 392 14.69 -10.11 17.12
C PHE A 392 15.97 -10.44 17.91
N HIS A 393 16.44 -11.69 17.73
CA HIS A 393 17.76 -12.13 18.17
C HIS A 393 18.38 -12.94 17.03
N VAL A 394 19.45 -12.43 16.44
CA VAL A 394 20.07 -13.02 15.25
C VAL A 394 21.59 -13.06 15.37
N GLY A 395 22.23 -14.08 14.80
CA GLY A 395 23.70 -14.22 14.82
C GLY A 395 24.40 -13.10 14.05
N GLY A 396 23.87 -12.69 12.90
CA GLY A 396 24.36 -11.58 12.09
C GLY A 396 23.33 -11.08 11.09
N VAL A 397 23.53 -9.84 10.58
CA VAL A 397 22.66 -9.25 9.57
C VAL A 397 23.49 -8.70 8.41
N GLY A 398 23.11 -9.02 7.17
CA GLY A 398 23.78 -8.52 5.97
C GLY A 398 22.79 -7.98 4.92
N GLY A 399 23.11 -6.84 4.31
CA GLY A 399 22.40 -6.36 3.13
C GLY A 399 22.74 -7.20 1.91
N GLY A 400 24.04 -7.33 1.59
CA GLY A 400 24.58 -8.13 0.49
C GLY A 400 25.92 -8.78 0.79
N GLY A 401 26.07 -10.05 0.42
CA GLY A 401 27.34 -10.79 0.50
C GLY A 401 27.86 -11.08 -0.91
N ALA A 402 29.06 -10.57 -1.26
CA ALA A 402 29.68 -10.81 -2.56
C ALA A 402 31.20 -10.55 -2.52
N LEU A 403 31.92 -11.02 -3.54
CA LEU A 403 33.37 -10.77 -3.69
C LEU A 403 33.63 -9.46 -4.47
N ASN A 404 32.86 -9.17 -5.52
CA ASN A 404 33.12 -8.02 -6.39
C ASN A 404 32.36 -6.79 -5.98
N GLU A 405 30.99 -6.87 -5.94
CA GLU A 405 30.12 -5.75 -5.63
C GLU A 405 28.97 -6.14 -4.72
N ALA A 406 28.77 -5.37 -3.66
CA ALA A 406 27.61 -5.47 -2.77
C ALA A 406 27.03 -4.06 -2.51
N ASN A 407 26.43 -3.48 -3.55
CA ASN A 407 26.06 -2.06 -3.61
C ASN A 407 24.55 -1.84 -3.34
N ASN A 408 24.23 -0.65 -2.83
CA ASN A 408 22.86 -0.14 -2.67
C ASN A 408 21.96 -1.09 -1.85
N ASN A 409 22.51 -1.86 -0.95
CA ASN A 409 21.73 -2.72 -0.06
C ASN A 409 21.17 -1.91 1.11
N SER A 410 20.01 -2.31 1.59
CA SER A 410 19.32 -1.66 2.69
C SER A 410 19.04 -2.63 3.82
N VAL A 411 19.44 -2.26 5.04
CA VAL A 411 19.12 -2.99 6.27
C VAL A 411 18.30 -2.08 7.16
N THR A 412 17.13 -2.54 7.62
CA THR A 412 16.24 -1.80 8.53
C THR A 412 16.00 -2.59 9.82
N LEU A 413 16.31 -2.00 10.97
CA LEU A 413 16.22 -2.62 12.29
C LEU A 413 15.39 -1.74 13.24
N PHE A 414 14.53 -2.36 14.06
CA PHE A 414 13.69 -1.61 15.02
C PHE A 414 14.12 -1.81 16.47
N ALA A 415 14.33 -3.03 16.92
CA ALA A 415 14.83 -3.36 18.27
C ALA A 415 15.22 -4.83 18.33
N GLY A 416 16.31 -5.18 18.98
CA GLY A 416 16.74 -6.56 19.12
C GLY A 416 18.25 -6.70 19.35
N THR A 417 18.72 -7.93 19.23
CA THR A 417 20.14 -8.28 19.41
C THR A 417 20.68 -8.89 18.12
N VAL A 418 21.80 -8.39 17.69
CA VAL A 418 22.67 -9.01 16.68
C VAL A 418 23.93 -9.46 17.42
N ASP A 419 24.17 -10.77 17.49
CA ASP A 419 25.31 -11.31 18.26
C ASP A 419 26.68 -10.92 17.68
N LYS A 420 26.72 -10.70 16.37
CA LYS A 420 27.91 -10.30 15.62
C LYS A 420 27.68 -8.98 14.87
N ASN A 421 27.93 -8.98 13.57
CA ASN A 421 28.00 -7.77 12.77
C ASN A 421 26.70 -7.45 12.04
N ILE A 422 26.47 -6.14 11.88
CA ILE A 422 25.51 -5.57 10.93
C ILE A 422 26.34 -5.07 9.74
N VAL A 423 26.13 -5.65 8.54
CA VAL A 423 26.97 -5.40 7.37
C VAL A 423 26.13 -4.88 6.20
N GLY A 424 26.52 -3.77 5.60
CA GLY A 424 25.87 -3.24 4.39
C GLY A 424 26.19 -4.09 3.15
N GLY A 425 27.48 -4.33 2.92
CA GLY A 425 28.00 -5.17 1.85
C GLY A 425 29.36 -5.73 2.21
N THR A 426 29.67 -6.96 1.77
CA THR A 426 30.96 -7.61 2.12
C THR A 426 32.11 -7.29 1.15
N ALA A 427 31.82 -6.86 -0.08
CA ALA A 427 32.84 -6.49 -1.03
C ALA A 427 33.59 -5.21 -0.61
N SER A 428 34.89 -5.16 -0.82
CA SER A 428 35.77 -4.04 -0.41
C SER A 428 35.42 -2.71 -1.07
N ASN A 429 34.76 -2.73 -2.24
CA ASN A 429 34.38 -1.56 -3.01
C ASN A 429 32.89 -1.26 -2.94
N SER A 430 32.18 -1.81 -1.94
CA SER A 430 30.73 -1.61 -1.77
C SER A 430 30.37 -0.14 -1.59
N LYS A 431 29.29 0.31 -2.25
CA LYS A 431 28.79 1.69 -2.21
C LYS A 431 27.27 1.76 -2.15
N GLY A 432 26.80 2.86 -1.58
CA GLY A 432 25.36 3.16 -1.51
C GLY A 432 24.59 2.30 -0.49
N ASN A 433 25.28 1.57 0.38
CA ASN A 433 24.63 0.75 1.41
C ASN A 433 24.06 1.61 2.52
N VAL A 434 22.84 1.30 2.96
CA VAL A 434 22.10 2.10 3.94
C VAL A 434 21.64 1.24 5.11
N LEU A 435 21.97 1.69 6.33
CA LEU A 435 21.39 1.19 7.56
C LEU A 435 20.29 2.14 8.04
N ASN A 436 19.09 1.62 8.22
CA ASN A 436 17.98 2.34 8.82
C ASN A 436 17.69 1.79 10.22
N LEU A 437 17.78 2.62 11.22
CA LEU A 437 17.37 2.33 12.58
C LEU A 437 15.99 2.94 12.80
N GLY A 438 14.96 2.10 12.61
CA GLY A 438 13.58 2.52 12.47
C GLY A 438 13.19 2.97 11.04
N THR A 439 12.04 3.58 10.92
CA THR A 439 11.51 4.20 9.69
C THR A 439 10.80 5.51 10.03
N ALA A 440 10.44 6.31 9.02
CA ALA A 440 9.65 7.53 9.22
C ALA A 440 8.25 7.29 9.81
N ARG A 441 7.72 6.07 9.69
CA ARG A 441 6.41 5.69 10.27
C ARG A 441 6.54 5.20 11.70
N GLU A 442 7.65 4.55 11.99
CA GLU A 442 7.87 3.85 13.24
C GLU A 442 9.35 4.04 13.63
N GLY A 443 9.57 4.85 14.64
CA GLY A 443 10.93 5.08 15.16
C GLY A 443 11.54 3.80 15.73
N ILE A 444 12.88 3.81 15.87
CA ILE A 444 13.60 2.78 16.59
C ILE A 444 13.09 2.69 18.04
N GLU A 445 13.15 1.54 18.68
CA GLU A 445 12.95 1.42 20.12
C GLU A 445 14.26 1.69 20.86
N MET A 446 14.29 2.82 21.56
CA MET A 446 15.50 3.26 22.26
C MET A 446 15.97 2.27 23.33
N ASN A 447 17.28 2.19 23.53
CA ASN A 447 17.94 1.32 24.52
C ASN A 447 17.72 -0.20 24.30
N LYS A 448 17.31 -0.63 23.12
CA LYS A 448 16.90 -2.01 22.81
C LYS A 448 17.64 -2.64 21.62
N LEU A 449 18.49 -1.92 20.93
CA LEU A 449 19.26 -2.46 19.81
C LEU A 449 20.73 -2.62 20.23
N THR A 450 21.24 -3.83 20.07
CA THR A 450 22.64 -4.19 20.37
C THR A 450 23.25 -4.96 19.22
N ALA A 451 24.55 -4.73 18.97
CA ALA A 451 25.34 -5.51 18.03
C ALA A 451 26.80 -5.57 18.49
N GLU A 452 27.59 -6.45 17.88
CA GLU A 452 29.04 -6.41 18.06
C GLU A 452 29.63 -5.24 17.28
N GLU A 453 29.31 -5.12 15.96
CA GLU A 453 29.92 -4.14 15.08
C GLU A 453 28.99 -3.74 13.92
N VAL A 454 29.24 -2.57 13.32
CA VAL A 454 28.54 -2.07 12.11
C VAL A 454 29.56 -1.78 11.03
N LEU A 455 29.41 -2.39 9.85
CA LEU A 455 30.40 -2.37 8.79
C LEU A 455 29.82 -2.00 7.41
N ASN A 456 30.59 -1.27 6.62
CA ASN A 456 30.37 -1.04 5.19
C ASN A 456 29.02 -0.41 4.83
N PHE A 457 28.62 0.61 5.59
CA PHE A 457 27.50 1.48 5.23
C PHE A 457 27.99 2.88 4.84
N ASP A 458 27.47 3.42 3.75
CA ASP A 458 27.70 4.82 3.34
C ASP A 458 26.78 5.78 4.09
N THR A 459 25.62 5.28 4.54
CA THR A 459 24.64 6.09 5.26
C THR A 459 24.01 5.29 6.42
N ILE A 460 23.90 5.91 7.57
CA ILE A 460 23.13 5.40 8.71
C ILE A 460 22.04 6.42 9.05
N ASN A 461 20.80 5.98 9.03
CA ASN A 461 19.63 6.79 9.34
C ASN A 461 19.05 6.39 10.69
N PHE A 462 18.95 7.34 11.61
CA PHE A 462 18.35 7.19 12.92
C PHE A 462 16.96 7.83 12.92
N TYR A 463 15.92 7.04 12.87
CA TYR A 463 14.54 7.50 13.04
C TYR A 463 14.16 7.42 14.51
N LEU A 464 14.28 8.54 15.23
CA LEU A 464 13.99 8.58 16.64
C LEU A 464 12.49 8.50 16.91
N PRO A 465 12.05 7.87 18.01
CA PRO A 465 10.63 7.80 18.37
C PRO A 465 10.15 9.10 19.03
N GLU A 466 8.84 9.31 19.06
CA GLU A 466 8.23 10.49 19.72
C GLU A 466 8.56 10.58 21.23
N ASN A 467 8.77 9.44 21.88
CA ASN A 467 9.05 9.33 23.30
C ASN A 467 10.56 9.30 23.65
N VAL A 468 11.43 9.65 22.71
CA VAL A 468 12.87 9.75 22.95
C VAL A 468 13.18 10.73 24.08
N ARG A 469 14.16 10.41 24.93
CA ARG A 469 14.55 11.16 26.14
C ARG A 469 16.04 11.46 26.16
N HIS A 470 16.42 12.39 27.00
CA HIS A 470 17.81 12.63 27.34
C HIS A 470 18.52 11.34 27.77
N ASN A 471 19.75 11.12 27.29
CA ASN A 471 20.59 9.94 27.51
C ASN A 471 20.05 8.60 26.94
N ASP A 472 18.97 8.60 26.17
CA ASP A 472 18.58 7.41 25.43
C ASP A 472 19.62 7.04 24.37
N THR A 473 19.77 5.74 24.11
CA THR A 473 20.73 5.20 23.15
C THR A 473 20.00 4.49 22.01
N ALA A 474 20.32 4.83 20.75
CA ALA A 474 19.73 4.17 19.60
C ALA A 474 20.41 2.83 19.31
N LEU A 475 21.74 2.77 19.32
CA LEU A 475 22.52 1.56 19.03
C LEU A 475 23.68 1.40 20.03
N ASN A 476 23.75 0.26 20.72
CA ASN A 476 24.86 -0.13 21.55
C ASN A 476 25.77 -1.14 20.85
N LEU A 477 27.06 -0.88 20.82
CA LEU A 477 28.07 -1.75 20.20
C LEU A 477 29.04 -2.28 21.26
N SER A 478 29.37 -3.57 21.16
CA SER A 478 30.28 -4.24 22.05
C SER A 478 31.72 -4.35 21.52
N THR A 479 31.97 -3.84 20.31
CA THR A 479 33.32 -3.84 19.68
C THR A 479 34.35 -3.07 20.51
N LEU A 480 35.61 -3.46 20.38
CA LEU A 480 36.73 -2.77 21.00
C LEU A 480 37.03 -1.42 20.33
N TYR A 481 36.89 -1.35 19.00
CA TYR A 481 37.08 -0.13 18.22
C TYR A 481 36.30 -0.19 16.92
N LEU A 482 35.56 0.88 16.61
CA LEU A 482 34.74 0.96 15.41
C LEU A 482 35.25 2.07 14.49
N ASP A 483 35.54 1.74 13.25
CA ASP A 483 35.83 2.72 12.20
C ASP A 483 34.64 2.89 11.26
N LEU A 484 33.98 4.04 11.37
CA LEU A 484 32.84 4.44 10.51
C LEU A 484 33.31 5.35 9.36
N GLY A 485 34.56 5.76 9.33
CA GLY A 485 35.14 6.58 8.27
C GLY A 485 34.29 7.78 7.89
N ASN A 486 33.99 7.90 6.59
CA ASN A 486 33.21 8.99 6.01
C ASN A 486 31.69 8.70 5.94
N THR A 487 31.19 7.72 6.68
CA THR A 487 29.75 7.38 6.71
C THR A 487 28.90 8.60 7.03
N THR A 488 27.84 8.83 6.26
CA THR A 488 26.88 9.90 6.50
C THR A 488 25.89 9.49 7.57
N MET A 489 25.76 10.29 8.65
CA MET A 489 24.80 10.07 9.72
C MET A 489 23.61 11.01 9.57
N ASN A 490 22.41 10.47 9.51
CA ASN A 490 21.18 11.25 9.46
C ASN A 490 20.32 10.96 10.67
N ALA A 491 20.04 11.96 11.49
CA ALA A 491 19.10 11.85 12.62
C ALA A 491 17.77 12.53 12.26
N TYR A 492 16.70 11.76 12.31
CA TYR A 492 15.32 12.23 12.09
C TYR A 492 14.62 12.32 13.45
N VAL A 493 14.41 13.53 13.91
CA VAL A 493 13.76 13.83 15.18
C VAL A 493 12.30 14.17 14.92
N PRO A 494 11.33 13.48 15.53
CA PRO A 494 9.93 13.86 15.42
C PRO A 494 9.69 15.28 15.94
N GLY A 495 8.83 16.02 15.26
CA GLY A 495 8.53 17.40 15.65
C GLY A 495 7.88 17.55 17.03
N ASN A 496 7.30 16.49 17.57
CA ASN A 496 6.68 16.39 18.88
C ASN A 496 7.58 15.70 19.95
N ALA A 497 8.82 15.37 19.62
CA ALA A 497 9.77 14.84 20.60
C ALA A 497 10.01 15.85 21.72
N ASN A 498 9.94 15.39 22.97
CA ASN A 498 10.11 16.28 24.14
C ASN A 498 11.59 16.41 24.52
N LEU A 499 12.39 16.96 23.62
CA LEU A 499 13.81 17.26 23.82
C LEU A 499 14.02 18.76 24.02
N HIS A 500 14.90 19.12 24.96
CA HIS A 500 15.17 20.48 25.40
C HIS A 500 16.62 20.86 25.10
N SER A 501 16.94 22.16 25.26
CA SER A 501 18.31 22.63 25.12
C SER A 501 19.22 21.97 26.19
N GLY A 502 20.31 21.39 25.72
CA GLY A 502 21.26 20.64 26.58
C GLY A 502 20.96 19.12 26.61
N ASP A 503 19.85 18.67 26.05
CA ASP A 503 19.60 17.23 25.93
C ASP A 503 20.58 16.58 24.95
N VAL A 504 20.95 15.36 25.27
CA VAL A 504 21.84 14.50 24.50
C VAL A 504 21.14 13.19 24.23
N VAL A 505 21.17 12.73 22.98
CA VAL A 505 20.75 11.39 22.57
C VAL A 505 21.95 10.67 21.99
N HIS A 506 22.29 9.51 22.52
CA HIS A 506 23.38 8.72 22.00
C HIS A 506 22.92 7.96 20.75
N LEU A 507 23.35 8.37 19.57
CA LEU A 507 23.05 7.66 18.34
C LEU A 507 23.77 6.33 18.28
N ILE A 508 25.06 6.30 18.64
CA ILE A 508 25.87 5.10 18.77
C ILE A 508 26.66 5.17 20.07
N LYS A 509 26.63 4.11 20.83
CA LYS A 509 27.56 3.85 21.95
C LYS A 509 28.51 2.72 21.57
N ALA A 510 29.82 2.92 21.67
CA ALA A 510 30.81 1.89 21.46
C ALA A 510 31.60 1.67 22.76
N LYS A 511 31.91 0.42 23.09
CA LYS A 511 32.53 0.06 24.37
C LYS A 511 33.89 0.73 24.59
N ASP A 512 34.79 0.66 23.63
CA ASP A 512 36.16 1.11 23.76
C ASP A 512 36.54 2.29 22.85
N GLY A 513 35.67 2.63 21.89
CA GLY A 513 35.82 3.83 21.09
C GLY A 513 35.31 3.67 19.64
N LEU A 514 35.15 4.80 18.99
CA LEU A 514 34.77 4.87 17.57
C LEU A 514 35.48 6.02 16.87
N TYR A 515 35.74 5.82 15.57
CA TYR A 515 36.26 6.86 14.68
C TYR A 515 35.16 7.20 13.65
N TRP A 516 34.96 8.48 13.44
CA TRP A 516 34.03 9.00 12.42
C TRP A 516 34.48 10.38 11.96
N SER A 517 34.55 10.55 10.64
CA SER A 517 34.91 11.82 9.99
C SER A 517 33.90 12.26 8.94
N GLY A 518 32.76 11.59 8.92
CA GLY A 518 31.70 11.81 7.94
C GLY A 518 30.84 13.04 8.22
N LYS A 519 29.75 13.16 7.50
CA LYS A 519 28.78 14.24 7.60
C LYS A 519 27.61 13.85 8.50
N GLY A 520 27.29 14.71 9.49
CA GLY A 520 26.09 14.62 10.31
C GLY A 520 24.99 15.57 9.83
N ASN A 521 23.80 15.05 9.58
CA ASN A 521 22.62 15.84 9.25
C ASN A 521 21.53 15.59 10.29
N VAL A 522 20.90 16.64 10.79
CA VAL A 522 19.78 16.54 11.73
C VAL A 522 18.55 17.13 11.09
N TYR A 523 17.50 16.34 11.08
CA TYR A 523 16.20 16.70 10.51
C TYR A 523 15.17 16.73 11.62
N GLN A 524 14.66 17.93 11.93
CA GLN A 524 13.67 18.14 12.99
C GLN A 524 12.34 18.52 12.39
N GLY A 525 11.43 17.55 12.22
CA GLY A 525 10.15 17.80 11.61
C GLY A 525 10.25 18.46 10.24
N ILE A 526 9.16 19.11 9.79
CA ILE A 526 9.10 19.85 8.52
C ILE A 526 8.71 21.31 8.72
N THR A 527 8.23 21.68 9.89
CA THR A 527 7.59 22.97 10.16
C THR A 527 8.58 24.03 10.60
N LEU A 528 9.50 23.67 11.47
CA LEU A 528 10.47 24.60 12.05
C LEU A 528 11.89 24.24 11.61
N THR A 529 12.65 25.23 11.19
CA THR A 529 14.09 25.08 10.98
C THR A 529 14.82 25.55 12.21
N HIS A 530 15.60 24.65 12.81
CA HIS A 530 16.46 24.94 13.95
C HIS A 530 17.92 24.74 13.53
N ASP A 531 18.75 25.73 13.64
CA ASP A 531 20.17 25.67 13.23
C ASP A 531 21.11 25.03 14.29
N LEU A 532 20.57 24.33 15.31
CA LEU A 532 21.34 24.06 16.54
C LEU A 532 21.38 22.61 16.99
N ALA A 533 20.89 21.66 16.23
CA ALA A 533 21.16 20.26 16.53
C ALA A 533 22.40 19.79 15.76
N SER A 534 23.31 19.15 16.42
CA SER A 534 24.56 18.65 15.82
C SER A 534 24.80 17.20 16.20
N ILE A 535 25.41 16.44 15.27
CA ILE A 535 25.94 15.12 15.53
C ILE A 535 27.45 15.27 15.66
N ALA A 536 28.01 14.80 16.78
CA ALA A 536 29.44 14.85 17.05
C ALA A 536 29.88 13.67 17.91
N LEU A 537 31.16 13.33 17.81
CA LEU A 537 31.81 12.43 18.77
C LEU A 537 31.99 13.09 20.12
N THR A 538 31.87 12.29 21.18
CA THR A 538 32.31 12.72 22.54
C THR A 538 33.84 12.84 22.63
N GLU A 539 34.32 13.59 23.59
CA GLU A 539 35.78 13.81 23.80
C GLU A 539 36.54 12.50 24.03
N ASP A 540 35.89 11.48 24.60
CA ASP A 540 36.47 10.15 24.83
C ASP A 540 36.30 9.22 23.63
N ASN A 541 35.68 9.71 22.55
CA ASN A 541 35.36 8.95 21.33
C ASN A 541 34.52 7.66 21.56
N LYS A 542 33.76 7.57 22.67
CA LYS A 542 32.93 6.37 22.94
C LYS A 542 31.51 6.51 22.47
N ASN A 543 31.03 7.74 22.23
CA ASN A 543 29.69 7.97 21.78
C ASN A 543 29.67 8.88 20.54
N LEU A 544 28.75 8.59 19.64
CA LEU A 544 28.30 9.53 18.62
C LEU A 544 26.98 10.14 19.10
N ASP A 545 27.02 11.40 19.47
CA ASP A 545 25.94 12.08 20.16
C ASP A 545 25.20 13.05 19.22
N LEU A 546 23.87 13.01 19.32
CA LEU A 546 23.00 14.08 18.87
C LEU A 546 22.77 15.06 20.04
N THR A 547 23.28 16.27 19.89
CA THR A 547 23.10 17.34 20.90
C THR A 547 22.07 18.36 20.43
N PHE A 548 21.24 18.80 21.36
CA PHE A 548 20.14 19.72 21.10
C PHE A 548 20.42 21.09 21.77
N LYS A 549 20.44 22.17 21.00
CA LYS A 549 20.37 23.51 21.52
C LYS A 549 19.05 24.13 21.12
N ARG A 550 18.09 24.21 22.02
CA ARG A 550 16.82 24.91 21.79
C ARG A 550 16.98 26.38 22.17
N ASN A 551 16.51 27.27 21.36
CA ASN A 551 16.51 28.70 21.70
C ASN A 551 15.39 28.96 22.73
N ASN A 552 15.74 29.37 23.94
CA ASN A 552 14.85 29.67 25.07
C ASN A 552 14.17 31.05 24.96
N GLN A 553 13.82 31.51 23.71
CA GLN A 553 12.93 32.65 23.62
C GLN A 553 11.49 32.17 23.38
N GLN A 554 10.88 31.64 24.43
CA GLN A 554 9.42 31.65 24.55
C GLN A 554 9.01 33.11 24.79
N ASN A 555 8.56 33.76 23.72
CA ASN A 555 7.66 34.88 23.88
C ASN A 555 6.30 34.33 24.33
N THR A 556 6.18 34.14 25.64
CA THR A 556 4.90 33.93 26.29
C THR A 556 4.15 35.26 26.31
N THR A 557 3.47 35.56 25.23
CA THR A 557 2.26 36.35 25.30
C THR A 557 1.09 35.41 25.32
N PRO A 558 0.43 35.20 26.46
CA PRO A 558 -0.81 34.45 26.48
C PRO A 558 -1.85 35.25 25.69
N VAL A 559 -2.37 34.73 24.64
CA VAL A 559 -3.65 35.21 24.08
C VAL A 559 -4.72 34.72 25.06
N THR A 560 -5.00 35.56 26.05
CA THR A 560 -6.20 35.42 26.88
C THR A 560 -7.41 35.62 25.99
N ASP A 561 -8.22 34.61 25.94
CA ASP A 561 -9.58 34.68 25.42
C ASP A 561 -10.40 35.67 26.29
N ALA A 562 -10.59 36.89 25.81
CA ALA A 562 -11.35 37.90 26.52
C ALA A 562 -12.84 37.68 26.28
N THR A 563 -13.47 36.94 27.16
CA THR A 563 -14.90 37.07 27.48
C THR A 563 -15.02 37.64 28.87
N THR A 564 -15.11 38.97 28.97
CA THR A 564 -15.80 39.63 30.06
C THR A 564 -16.28 40.99 29.59
N LYS A 565 -17.54 41.29 29.97
CA LYS A 565 -18.34 42.46 29.70
C LYS A 565 -17.71 43.76 30.28
N PRO A 566 -18.12 44.95 29.74
CA PRO A 566 -17.59 46.25 30.21
C PRO A 566 -18.28 46.68 31.52
N VAL A 567 -17.46 47.17 32.40
CA VAL A 567 -17.91 48.03 33.50
C VAL A 567 -17.45 49.46 33.19
N GLU A 568 -18.43 50.34 33.08
CA GLU A 568 -18.22 51.80 33.04
C GLU A 568 -17.53 52.27 34.33
N ASN A 569 -16.57 53.19 34.24
CA ASN A 569 -16.63 54.38 35.06
C ASN A 569 -15.74 55.54 34.56
N ASN A 570 -16.28 56.71 34.83
CA ASN A 570 -16.02 58.05 34.36
C ASN A 570 -14.69 58.71 34.81
N ASN A 571 -14.40 59.78 34.05
CA ASN A 571 -13.74 61.06 34.40
C ASN A 571 -12.22 61.16 34.25
N THR A 572 -11.63 62.07 33.56
CA THR A 572 -11.74 63.48 33.26
C THR A 572 -10.50 63.93 32.46
N THR A 573 -10.83 64.76 31.49
CA THR A 573 -10.09 65.97 31.01
C THR A 573 -8.57 65.99 30.74
N GLY A 574 -8.25 66.35 29.49
CA GLY A 574 -6.95 66.92 29.10
C GLY A 574 -6.80 67.08 27.60
N THR A 575 -6.95 68.33 27.12
CA THR A 575 -7.03 68.83 25.77
C THR A 575 -5.74 68.71 24.93
N PRO A 576 -5.77 68.81 23.63
CA PRO A 576 -4.77 68.32 22.70
C PRO A 576 -3.83 69.37 22.18
N THR A 577 -2.69 68.93 21.64
CA THR A 577 -1.91 69.79 20.72
C THR A 577 -1.53 68.99 19.45
N LYS A 578 -1.91 69.59 18.35
CA LYS A 578 -1.72 69.22 16.95
C LYS A 578 -0.41 69.83 16.44
N PRO A 579 -0.03 69.69 15.19
CA PRO A 579 1.14 68.99 14.66
C PRO A 579 2.14 69.96 14.02
N VAL A 580 3.29 69.49 13.57
CA VAL A 580 4.08 70.19 12.56
C VAL A 580 4.47 69.24 11.43
N VAL A 581 4.02 69.62 10.28
CA VAL A 581 4.39 69.12 8.95
C VAL A 581 5.75 69.72 8.59
N ASN A 582 6.65 68.96 8.00
CA ASN A 582 7.58 69.54 7.04
C ASN A 582 7.84 68.56 5.86
N THR A 583 7.49 69.14 4.71
CA THR A 583 7.72 68.69 3.33
C THR A 583 9.11 69.06 2.90
N ASN A 584 9.72 68.17 2.04
CA ASN A 584 10.41 68.51 0.77
C ASN A 584 10.97 67.27 0.15
N THR A 585 10.40 66.85 -0.94
CA THR A 585 10.75 66.91 -2.39
C THR A 585 12.23 66.81 -2.71
N THR A 586 12.71 65.88 -3.52
CA THR A 586 12.82 65.93 -4.97
C THR A 586 13.52 64.68 -5.51
N GLU A 587 12.91 64.07 -6.51
CA GLU A 587 13.33 63.48 -7.76
C GLU A 587 14.84 63.25 -8.02
N THR A 588 15.28 62.12 -8.56
CA THR A 588 15.31 61.93 -10.04
C THR A 588 15.71 60.49 -10.41
N ALA A 589 15.03 59.96 -11.41
CA ALA A 589 15.32 58.75 -12.13
C ALA A 589 16.55 58.89 -13.04
N THR A 590 17.22 57.73 -13.28
CA THR A 590 17.67 57.37 -14.65
C THR A 590 18.14 55.91 -14.71
N LYS A 591 17.57 55.18 -15.63
CA LYS A 591 18.03 53.99 -16.34
C LYS A 591 18.67 54.47 -17.64
N PRO A 592 19.28 53.69 -18.52
CA PRO A 592 19.87 52.35 -18.52
C PRO A 592 21.26 52.28 -19.17
N VAL A 593 21.85 51.14 -19.48
CA VAL A 593 22.30 50.65 -20.80
C VAL A 593 23.21 49.43 -20.68
N VAL A 594 22.86 48.46 -21.50
CA VAL A 594 23.51 47.20 -21.87
C VAL A 594 24.87 47.46 -22.53
N ASN A 595 25.90 46.63 -22.34
CA ASN A 595 26.60 46.03 -23.47
C ASN A 595 27.49 44.80 -23.13
N THR A 596 27.53 43.98 -24.07
CA THR A 596 28.07 42.65 -24.36
C THR A 596 29.60 42.54 -24.44
N ASN A 597 30.03 41.27 -24.33
CA ASN A 597 31.20 40.56 -24.94
C ASN A 597 32.58 40.75 -24.26
N SER A 598 33.32 39.75 -24.00
CA SER A 598 33.83 38.58 -24.72
C SER A 598 35.06 37.99 -24.00
N THR A 599 35.12 36.69 -24.00
CA THR A 599 36.30 35.78 -24.24
C THR A 599 37.65 35.98 -23.55
N GLU A 600 38.07 34.83 -23.04
CA GLU A 600 39.36 34.14 -23.16
C GLU A 600 40.43 34.19 -22.07
N THR A 601 40.75 32.96 -21.70
CA THR A 601 42.02 32.25 -21.56
C THR A 601 42.86 32.40 -20.28
N ALA A 602 42.98 31.23 -19.73
CA ALA A 602 44.07 30.53 -19.03
C ALA A 602 45.38 31.29 -18.76
N SER A 603 45.85 31.08 -17.53
CA SER A 603 47.19 30.45 -17.28
C SER A 603 47.56 30.48 -15.78
N LYS A 604 48.00 29.32 -15.31
CA LYS A 604 48.88 29.15 -14.11
C LYS A 604 50.25 29.74 -14.42
N PRO A 605 51.05 30.24 -13.40
CA PRO A 605 51.91 29.31 -12.67
C PRO A 605 52.36 29.72 -11.24
N VAL A 606 52.68 28.68 -10.45
CA VAL A 606 53.93 28.40 -9.68
C VAL A 606 54.40 29.35 -8.55
N VAL A 607 54.34 28.80 -7.33
CA VAL A 607 55.33 28.71 -6.20
C VAL A 607 56.23 29.89 -5.85
N ASN A 608 56.21 30.42 -4.62
CA ASN A 608 57.28 30.22 -3.65
C ASN A 608 57.06 30.89 -2.26
N THR A 609 57.35 30.10 -1.24
CA THR A 609 58.01 30.27 0.05
C THR A 609 57.73 31.45 0.99
N ASN A 610 57.35 31.00 2.22
CA ASN A 610 57.77 31.52 3.56
C ASN A 610 57.77 33.00 3.84
N THR A 611 56.85 33.40 4.72
CA THR A 611 57.12 34.28 5.88
C THR A 611 56.09 34.10 6.95
N THR A 612 56.56 33.77 8.15
CA THR A 612 55.87 33.71 9.41
C THR A 612 55.43 35.17 9.78
N ALA A 613 54.12 35.38 9.79
CA ALA A 613 53.55 36.62 10.36
C ALA A 613 52.42 36.12 11.31
N THR A 614 52.65 36.35 12.58
CA THR A 614 51.65 36.22 13.65
C THR A 614 50.56 37.29 13.38
N ILE A 615 49.40 36.84 12.88
CA ILE A 615 48.23 37.72 12.78
C ILE A 615 47.33 37.36 13.96
N ASN A 616 47.23 38.28 14.91
CA ASN A 616 46.17 38.33 15.90
C ASN A 616 44.83 38.40 15.17
N ASN A 617 44.08 37.32 15.16
CA ASN A 617 42.68 37.31 14.74
C ASN A 617 41.88 38.17 15.72
N PRO A 618 41.10 39.17 15.24
CA PRO A 618 40.08 39.75 16.07
C PRO A 618 39.04 38.69 16.36
N VAL A 619 38.77 38.41 17.62
CA VAL A 619 37.59 37.67 18.05
C VAL A 619 36.38 38.47 17.60
N VAL A 620 35.80 38.10 16.45
CA VAL A 620 34.46 38.53 16.10
C VAL A 620 33.49 37.71 16.96
N ASN A 621 33.09 38.35 18.04
CA ASN A 621 31.99 37.83 18.89
C ASN A 621 30.69 38.08 18.11
N THR A 622 30.29 37.15 17.25
CA THR A 622 28.95 37.12 16.65
C THR A 622 28.09 36.15 17.44
N ASP A 623 27.70 36.55 18.62
CA ASP A 623 26.53 36.00 19.31
C ASP A 623 25.26 36.47 18.58
N THR A 624 25.06 35.99 17.34
CA THR A 624 23.74 36.01 16.72
C THR A 624 22.99 34.79 17.24
N ALA A 625 22.06 35.05 18.18
CA ALA A 625 21.12 34.03 18.62
C ALA A 625 20.43 33.38 17.40
N PRO A 626 20.40 32.03 17.31
CA PRO A 626 19.80 31.36 16.16
C PRO A 626 18.31 31.62 16.08
N ILE A 627 17.87 32.03 14.92
CA ILE A 627 16.48 32.39 14.63
C ILE A 627 15.74 31.13 14.21
N THR A 628 14.78 30.68 15.03
CA THR A 628 13.83 29.66 14.61
C THR A 628 12.84 30.25 13.62
N THR A 629 12.79 29.74 12.42
CA THR A 629 11.88 30.21 11.37
C THR A 629 10.88 29.13 10.96
N VAL A 630 9.64 29.56 10.66
CA VAL A 630 8.62 28.68 10.12
C VAL A 630 8.88 28.44 8.63
N ASN A 631 8.90 27.20 8.21
CA ASN A 631 9.06 26.83 6.80
C ASN A 631 7.88 27.38 5.96
N PRO A 632 8.12 28.27 4.99
CA PRO A 632 7.05 28.89 4.21
C PRO A 632 6.20 27.88 3.40
N LYS A 633 6.72 26.70 3.07
CA LYS A 633 5.99 25.62 2.39
C LYS A 633 4.83 25.07 3.23
N THR A 634 4.85 25.25 4.56
CA THR A 634 3.73 24.92 5.45
C THR A 634 2.43 25.64 5.08
N LYS A 635 2.50 26.77 4.34
CA LYS A 635 1.34 27.43 3.76
C LYS A 635 0.48 26.51 2.91
N SER A 636 1.08 25.57 2.17
CA SER A 636 0.36 24.58 1.35
C SER A 636 -0.54 23.65 2.21
N LEU A 637 -0.05 23.24 3.39
CA LEU A 637 -0.83 22.45 4.36
C LEU A 637 -2.04 23.24 4.88
N VAL A 638 -1.82 24.52 5.24
CA VAL A 638 -2.90 25.38 5.74
C VAL A 638 -3.89 25.75 4.63
N GLN A 639 -3.44 25.86 3.37
CA GLN A 639 -4.33 26.00 2.21
C GLN A 639 -5.23 24.76 2.02
N GLY A 640 -4.71 23.56 2.26
CA GLY A 640 -5.53 22.35 2.28
C GLY A 640 -6.71 22.47 3.24
N ARG A 641 -6.49 23.01 4.43
CA ARG A 641 -7.54 23.25 5.42
C ARG A 641 -8.58 24.29 4.96
N LEU A 642 -8.19 25.28 4.14
CA LEU A 642 -9.10 26.31 3.60
C LEU A 642 -10.23 25.71 2.75
N VAL A 643 -10.02 24.53 2.16
CA VAL A 643 -11.01 23.88 1.31
C VAL A 643 -12.28 23.51 2.09
N ALA A 644 -12.17 23.17 3.36
CA ALA A 644 -13.33 22.82 4.20
C ALA A 644 -14.35 23.98 4.31
N PRO A 645 -13.98 25.19 4.77
CA PRO A 645 -14.91 26.31 4.75
C PRO A 645 -15.32 26.77 3.34
N ALA A 646 -14.46 26.59 2.33
CA ALA A 646 -14.83 26.92 0.95
C ALA A 646 -15.94 25.99 0.42
N LEU A 647 -15.90 24.70 0.73
CA LEU A 647 -16.95 23.75 0.37
C LEU A 647 -18.27 24.06 1.07
N VAL A 648 -18.23 24.38 2.37
CA VAL A 648 -19.42 24.84 3.14
C VAL A 648 -20.01 26.09 2.51
N ASN A 649 -19.18 27.04 2.09
CA ASN A 649 -19.61 28.28 1.43
C ASN A 649 -20.26 28.03 0.06
N ASN A 650 -19.81 27.00 -0.68
CA ASN A 650 -20.43 26.59 -1.93
C ASN A 650 -21.85 26.10 -1.71
N GLY A 651 -22.09 25.20 -0.77
CA GLY A 651 -23.42 24.75 -0.42
C GLY A 651 -24.36 25.90 -0.08
N ALA A 652 -23.90 26.89 0.71
CA ALA A 652 -24.71 28.10 1.01
C ALA A 652 -25.11 28.87 -0.24
N SER A 653 -24.17 29.03 -1.19
CA SER A 653 -24.45 29.78 -2.43
C SER A 653 -25.41 29.03 -3.34
N TYR A 654 -25.30 27.69 -3.42
CA TYR A 654 -26.21 26.86 -4.21
C TYR A 654 -27.62 26.83 -3.61
N LEU A 655 -27.76 26.64 -2.30
CA LEU A 655 -29.05 26.69 -1.64
C LEU A 655 -29.75 28.06 -1.84
N ALA A 656 -29.01 29.17 -1.59
CA ALA A 656 -29.59 30.51 -1.74
C ALA A 656 -29.96 30.86 -3.21
N GLY A 657 -29.26 30.30 -4.19
CA GLY A 657 -29.65 30.41 -5.61
C GLY A 657 -30.84 29.54 -5.99
N GLY A 658 -30.91 28.32 -5.44
CA GLY A 658 -31.99 27.39 -5.69
C GLY A 658 -33.31 27.79 -5.03
N LEU A 659 -33.28 28.50 -3.91
CA LEU A 659 -34.48 29.03 -3.30
C LEU A 659 -35.23 30.02 -4.23
N ASN A 660 -34.51 30.76 -5.07
CA ASN A 660 -35.15 31.64 -6.07
C ASN A 660 -35.90 30.83 -7.14
N SER A 661 -35.36 29.70 -7.59
CA SER A 661 -36.04 28.82 -8.56
C SER A 661 -37.26 28.12 -7.96
N LEU A 662 -37.13 27.58 -6.72
CA LEU A 662 -38.24 27.01 -5.98
C LEU A 662 -39.38 28.02 -5.74
N TYR A 663 -38.99 29.27 -5.52
CA TYR A 663 -39.92 30.36 -5.28
C TYR A 663 -40.71 30.77 -6.58
N GLN A 664 -40.03 30.85 -7.71
CA GLN A 664 -40.66 31.13 -9.00
C GLN A 664 -41.66 30.04 -9.37
N ASP A 665 -41.39 28.78 -9.01
CA ASP A 665 -42.31 27.66 -9.18
C ASP A 665 -43.53 27.78 -8.28
N ALA A 666 -43.37 28.16 -7.02
CA ALA A 666 -44.46 28.37 -6.06
C ALA A 666 -45.41 29.50 -6.49
N ASN A 667 -44.92 30.54 -7.17
CA ASN A 667 -45.74 31.62 -7.70
C ASN A 667 -46.47 31.28 -9.01
N LEU A 668 -45.90 30.34 -9.78
CA LEU A 668 -46.47 29.92 -11.07
C LEU A 668 -47.40 28.71 -10.95
N ASN A 669 -47.52 28.09 -9.79
CA ASN A 669 -48.41 26.96 -9.55
C ASN A 669 -49.85 27.40 -9.40
N GLN A 670 -50.53 27.60 -10.49
CA GLN A 670 -52.00 27.61 -10.57
C GLN A 670 -52.62 26.22 -10.25
N THR A 671 -51.82 25.24 -9.92
CA THR A 671 -52.21 23.83 -9.73
C THR A 671 -52.48 23.43 -8.27
N GLY A 672 -52.38 24.34 -7.31
CA GLY A 672 -52.82 24.10 -5.93
C GLY A 672 -51.95 23.10 -5.12
N ALA A 673 -50.79 22.72 -5.57
CA ALA A 673 -49.87 21.89 -4.79
C ALA A 673 -49.23 22.71 -3.65
N ASN A 674 -49.50 22.34 -2.42
CA ASN A 674 -48.99 23.02 -1.22
C ASN A 674 -47.57 22.51 -0.81
N GLU A 675 -47.00 21.58 -1.55
CA GLU A 675 -45.74 20.92 -1.18
C GLU A 675 -45.02 20.33 -2.39
N SER A 676 -43.73 20.29 -2.36
CA SER A 676 -42.90 19.77 -3.46
C SER A 676 -41.60 19.17 -2.94
N GLY A 677 -41.22 18.02 -3.52
CA GLY A 677 -39.87 17.52 -3.41
C GLY A 677 -38.91 18.29 -4.33
N PHE A 678 -37.68 18.46 -3.94
CA PHE A 678 -36.66 19.07 -4.81
C PHE A 678 -35.31 18.41 -4.68
N VAL A 679 -34.56 18.48 -5.78
CA VAL A 679 -33.13 18.10 -5.83
C VAL A 679 -32.38 19.20 -6.55
N GLN A 680 -31.25 19.62 -5.98
CA GLN A 680 -30.34 20.56 -6.60
C GLN A 680 -28.94 19.98 -6.61
N ALA A 681 -28.28 20.01 -7.75
CA ALA A 681 -26.89 19.57 -7.92
C ALA A 681 -26.09 20.71 -8.54
N GLY A 682 -24.89 20.92 -8.06
CA GLY A 682 -23.97 21.88 -8.63
C GLY A 682 -22.58 21.32 -8.80
N ALA A 683 -21.88 21.73 -9.86
CA ALA A 683 -20.49 21.43 -10.08
C ALA A 683 -19.69 22.73 -10.26
N THR A 684 -18.46 22.74 -9.74
CA THR A 684 -17.58 23.92 -9.86
C THR A 684 -16.16 23.51 -10.21
N ASP A 685 -15.49 24.37 -10.98
CA ASP A 685 -14.06 24.40 -11.19
C ASP A 685 -13.58 25.83 -10.98
N ARG A 686 -12.92 26.09 -9.83
CA ARG A 686 -12.55 27.45 -9.42
C ARG A 686 -11.19 27.51 -8.78
N ASP A 687 -10.48 28.58 -9.06
CA ASP A 687 -9.28 29.03 -8.36
C ASP A 687 -9.67 30.01 -7.25
N ILE A 688 -9.26 29.73 -6.03
CA ILE A 688 -9.37 30.65 -4.88
C ILE A 688 -8.00 31.25 -4.63
N THR A 689 -7.84 32.55 -4.88
CA THR A 689 -6.58 33.26 -4.62
C THR A 689 -6.37 33.42 -3.11
N THR A 690 -5.19 33.02 -2.61
CA THR A 690 -4.87 32.99 -1.18
C THR A 690 -3.54 33.72 -0.85
N GLY A 691 -3.03 34.53 -1.79
CA GLY A 691 -1.67 35.01 -1.86
C GLY A 691 -0.73 34.05 -2.64
N SER A 692 -1.22 33.06 -3.19
CA SER A 692 -1.02 32.03 -4.19
C SER A 692 -2.43 31.53 -4.52
N TYR A 693 -2.68 30.27 -4.86
CA TYR A 693 -4.07 29.85 -5.12
C TYR A 693 -4.34 28.37 -4.78
N VAL A 694 -5.62 28.08 -4.62
CA VAL A 694 -6.15 26.70 -4.49
C VAL A 694 -7.14 26.49 -5.63
N ASN A 695 -6.86 25.51 -6.50
CA ASN A 695 -7.83 25.03 -7.48
C ASN A 695 -8.78 24.05 -6.81
N LEU A 696 -10.08 24.29 -6.92
CA LEU A 696 -11.15 23.52 -6.32
C LEU A 696 -12.11 23.02 -7.39
N LYS A 697 -12.20 21.68 -7.58
CA LYS A 697 -13.15 21.01 -8.46
C LYS A 697 -14.08 20.16 -7.63
N GLY A 698 -15.38 20.43 -7.68
CA GLY A 698 -16.28 19.73 -6.80
C GLY A 698 -17.72 19.72 -7.24
N VAL A 699 -18.50 18.89 -6.57
CA VAL A 699 -19.96 18.79 -6.71
C VAL A 699 -20.61 19.03 -5.35
N THR A 700 -21.81 19.62 -5.39
CA THR A 700 -22.68 19.79 -4.22
C THR A 700 -24.07 19.30 -4.58
N LEU A 701 -24.71 18.60 -3.68
CA LEU A 701 -26.05 18.06 -3.81
C LEU A 701 -26.88 18.47 -2.59
N ASP A 702 -28.04 19.06 -2.84
CA ASP A 702 -29.09 19.30 -1.85
C ASP A 702 -30.35 18.57 -2.30
N ALA A 703 -30.94 17.78 -1.42
CA ALA A 703 -32.22 17.08 -1.67
C ALA A 703 -33.14 17.24 -0.49
N GLY A 704 -34.37 17.65 -0.74
CA GLY A 704 -35.25 18.01 0.34
C GLY A 704 -36.73 18.14 -0.05
N TYR A 705 -37.45 18.69 0.89
CA TYR A 705 -38.87 18.90 0.77
C TYR A 705 -39.24 20.31 1.21
N ALA A 706 -40.10 20.96 0.45
CA ALA A 706 -40.58 22.32 0.68
C ALA A 706 -42.12 22.37 0.73
N TRP A 707 -42.61 23.19 1.64
CA TRP A 707 -44.05 23.49 1.80
C TRP A 707 -44.30 24.93 1.40
N ASN A 708 -45.39 25.13 0.66
CA ASN A 708 -45.85 26.43 0.24
C ASN A 708 -47.17 26.74 0.93
N LYS A 709 -47.23 27.86 1.66
CA LYS A 709 -48.44 28.29 2.39
C LYS A 709 -48.86 29.70 1.95
N PRO A 710 -49.92 29.82 1.11
CA PRO A 710 -50.44 31.11 0.73
C PRO A 710 -51.01 31.87 1.94
N SER A 711 -50.85 33.20 1.95
CA SER A 711 -51.37 34.13 2.95
C SER A 711 -52.01 35.33 2.25
N VAL A 712 -52.86 36.11 2.92
CA VAL A 712 -53.51 37.31 2.39
C VAL A 712 -52.49 38.36 1.90
N SER A 713 -51.34 38.48 2.57
CA SER A 713 -50.28 39.47 2.25
C SER A 713 -49.15 38.91 1.39
N GLY A 714 -49.15 37.63 1.04
CA GLY A 714 -48.06 37.01 0.31
C GLY A 714 -48.01 35.48 0.38
N ASN A 715 -46.89 34.92 0.11
CA ASN A 715 -46.68 33.48 0.04
C ASN A 715 -45.50 33.03 0.89
N TRP A 716 -45.63 32.00 1.71
CA TRP A 716 -44.59 31.50 2.61
C TRP A 716 -44.15 30.13 2.13
N LEU A 717 -42.92 30.07 1.65
CA LEU A 717 -42.18 28.83 1.32
C LEU A 717 -41.19 28.49 2.45
N TYR A 718 -41.29 27.29 2.98
CA TYR A 718 -40.32 26.80 3.97
C TYR A 718 -40.02 25.32 3.71
N GLY A 719 -38.86 24.84 4.19
CA GLY A 719 -38.49 23.47 3.90
C GLY A 719 -37.24 22.99 4.65
N VAL A 720 -36.95 21.73 4.40
CA VAL A 720 -35.79 21.02 4.95
C VAL A 720 -35.05 20.28 3.82
N ALA A 721 -33.73 20.16 3.92
CA ALA A 721 -32.95 19.34 2.98
C ALA A 721 -31.74 18.70 3.64
N ALA A 722 -31.30 17.59 3.08
CA ALA A 722 -29.99 17.01 3.30
C ALA A 722 -28.99 17.62 2.29
N GLU A 723 -27.79 17.83 2.75
CA GLU A 723 -26.70 18.41 1.96
C GLU A 723 -25.52 17.47 1.90
N TYR A 724 -24.98 17.27 0.71
CA TYR A 724 -23.73 16.56 0.47
C TYR A 724 -22.84 17.35 -0.47
N GLY A 725 -21.56 17.45 -0.16
CA GLY A 725 -20.56 18.06 -1.01
C GLY A 725 -19.31 17.19 -1.12
N TYR A 726 -18.71 17.16 -2.29
CA TYR A 726 -17.46 16.47 -2.54
C TYR A 726 -16.57 17.29 -3.46
N SER A 727 -15.28 17.37 -3.14
CA SER A 727 -14.31 18.09 -3.96
C SER A 727 -12.95 17.44 -3.99
N HIS A 728 -12.30 17.54 -5.14
CA HIS A 728 -10.86 17.42 -5.29
C HIS A 728 -10.25 18.82 -5.29
N TYR A 729 -9.03 18.93 -4.79
CA TYR A 729 -8.33 20.21 -4.83
C TYR A 729 -6.83 20.04 -5.02
N THR A 730 -6.21 21.10 -5.53
CA THR A 730 -4.77 21.26 -5.60
C THR A 730 -4.37 22.61 -5.04
N THR A 731 -3.45 22.64 -4.08
CA THR A 731 -2.83 23.86 -3.58
C THR A 731 -1.61 24.21 -4.40
N HIS A 732 -1.39 25.50 -4.65
CA HIS A 732 -0.25 26.00 -5.40
C HIS A 732 0.42 27.11 -4.61
N LEU A 733 1.74 27.01 -4.41
CA LEU A 733 2.58 28.08 -3.89
C LEU A 733 3.38 28.74 -5.01
N ASP A 734 3.87 29.93 -4.76
CA ASP A 734 4.64 30.72 -5.74
C ASP A 734 6.02 30.10 -6.03
N ASP A 735 6.55 29.28 -5.13
CA ASP A 735 7.80 28.52 -5.30
C ASP A 735 7.62 27.19 -6.08
N GLY A 736 6.43 26.96 -6.64
CA GLY A 736 6.09 25.74 -7.37
C GLY A 736 5.61 24.58 -6.52
N THR A 737 5.68 24.63 -5.19
CA THR A 737 5.20 23.57 -4.28
C THR A 737 3.69 23.36 -4.45
N LYS A 738 3.28 22.12 -4.64
CA LYS A 738 1.89 21.70 -4.78
C LYS A 738 1.50 20.70 -3.71
N GLY A 739 0.24 20.80 -3.29
CA GLY A 739 -0.43 19.77 -2.51
C GLY A 739 -1.75 19.42 -3.18
N LYS A 740 -2.26 18.25 -2.94
CA LYS A 740 -3.54 17.77 -3.49
C LYS A 740 -4.34 17.04 -2.43
N GLY A 741 -5.65 17.05 -2.57
CA GLY A 741 -6.50 16.39 -1.60
C GLY A 741 -7.94 16.24 -2.03
N LYS A 742 -8.72 15.73 -1.09
CA LYS A 742 -10.17 15.54 -1.23
C LYS A 742 -10.85 16.11 0.01
N ALA A 743 -11.99 16.77 -0.19
CA ALA A 743 -12.83 17.19 0.92
C ALA A 743 -14.28 16.82 0.64
N TRP A 744 -15.00 16.46 1.69
CA TRP A 744 -16.44 16.17 1.58
C TRP A 744 -17.15 16.65 2.83
N ASN A 745 -18.42 17.01 2.68
CA ASN A 745 -19.29 17.36 3.80
C ASN A 745 -20.62 16.64 3.71
N LEU A 746 -21.20 16.42 4.87
CA LEU A 746 -22.57 15.94 5.03
C LEU A 746 -23.25 16.82 6.07
N GLY A 747 -24.47 17.26 5.75
CA GLY A 747 -25.21 18.14 6.62
C GLY A 747 -26.71 18.13 6.35
N ALA A 748 -27.39 18.97 7.10
CA ALA A 748 -28.80 19.25 6.92
C ALA A 748 -29.03 20.75 6.94
N ASN A 749 -30.10 21.17 6.27
CA ASN A 749 -30.50 22.56 6.24
C ASN A 749 -32.02 22.73 6.44
N VAL A 750 -32.36 23.86 7.01
CA VAL A 750 -33.74 24.35 7.08
C VAL A 750 -33.77 25.75 6.44
N PHE A 751 -34.80 26.05 5.73
CA PHE A 751 -34.95 27.35 5.06
C PHE A 751 -36.37 27.86 5.09
N SER A 752 -36.51 29.17 4.94
CA SER A 752 -37.76 29.84 4.78
C SER A 752 -37.61 31.05 3.86
N ASN A 753 -38.61 31.28 3.04
CA ASN A 753 -38.73 32.42 2.15
C ASN A 753 -40.15 32.98 2.22
N TYR A 754 -40.32 34.28 2.45
CA TYR A 754 -41.61 34.94 2.40
C TYR A 754 -41.60 35.98 1.26
N LEU A 755 -42.55 35.84 0.35
CA LEU A 755 -42.81 36.84 -0.70
C LEU A 755 -44.11 37.59 -0.46
N TRP A 756 -44.01 38.88 -0.39
CA TRP A 756 -45.15 39.78 -0.34
C TRP A 756 -45.78 39.99 -1.73
N ASN A 757 -47.06 40.28 -1.76
CA ASN A 757 -47.79 40.54 -3.01
C ASN A 757 -47.22 41.72 -3.83
N ASN A 758 -46.47 42.63 -3.23
CA ASN A 758 -45.80 43.75 -3.88
C ASN A 758 -44.43 43.41 -4.50
N GLY A 759 -44.07 42.12 -4.51
CA GLY A 759 -42.83 41.64 -5.06
C GLY A 759 -41.60 41.72 -4.11
N LEU A 760 -41.72 42.27 -2.90
CA LEU A 760 -40.68 42.15 -1.88
C LEU A 760 -40.54 40.72 -1.39
N TYR A 761 -39.34 40.29 -1.02
CA TYR A 761 -39.15 39.02 -0.37
C TYR A 761 -38.03 39.04 0.67
N ALA A 762 -38.15 38.10 1.62
CA ALA A 762 -37.14 37.83 2.64
C ALA A 762 -36.80 36.33 2.68
N GLN A 763 -35.53 35.98 2.73
CA GLN A 763 -35.04 34.62 2.77
C GLN A 763 -34.16 34.38 4.01
N VAL A 764 -34.27 33.19 4.59
CA VAL A 764 -33.39 32.76 5.67
C VAL A 764 -33.07 31.27 5.52
N SER A 765 -31.86 30.85 5.84
CA SER A 765 -31.52 29.45 6.01
C SER A 765 -30.58 29.24 7.17
N LEU A 766 -30.65 28.05 7.76
CA LEU A 766 -29.72 27.55 8.77
C LEU A 766 -29.26 26.16 8.37
N ARG A 767 -27.93 25.94 8.40
CA ARG A 767 -27.29 24.72 7.96
C ARG A 767 -26.29 24.25 9.01
N ALA A 768 -26.25 22.94 9.25
CA ALA A 768 -25.29 22.33 10.17
C ALA A 768 -24.84 20.97 9.62
N GLY A 769 -23.61 20.63 9.91
CA GLY A 769 -23.04 19.37 9.46
C GLY A 769 -21.56 19.19 9.83
N ARG A 770 -20.94 18.24 9.17
CA ARG A 770 -19.52 17.94 9.35
C ARG A 770 -18.80 17.91 8.00
N VAL A 771 -17.58 18.38 7.98
CA VAL A 771 -16.68 18.35 6.81
C VAL A 771 -15.43 17.60 7.15
N TRP A 772 -14.96 16.77 6.22
CA TRP A 772 -13.72 16.00 6.30
C TRP A 772 -12.79 16.45 5.18
N ASN A 773 -11.50 16.39 5.43
CA ASN A 773 -10.48 16.81 4.48
C ASN A 773 -9.25 15.91 4.58
N ASP A 774 -8.80 15.40 3.46
CA ASP A 774 -7.55 14.66 3.30
C ASP A 774 -6.59 15.51 2.46
N TYR A 775 -5.36 15.66 2.92
CA TYR A 775 -4.30 16.40 2.23
C TYR A 775 -3.08 15.52 2.02
N ARG A 776 -2.41 15.70 0.90
CA ARG A 776 -1.06 15.18 0.65
C ARG A 776 -0.27 16.14 -0.24
N SER A 777 1.04 16.18 -0.06
CA SER A 777 1.97 16.82 -0.97
C SER A 777 3.12 15.86 -1.25
N ASP A 778 3.46 15.72 -2.52
CA ASP A 778 4.64 14.96 -2.96
C ASP A 778 5.83 15.94 -3.20
N ASP A 779 5.59 17.26 -3.28
CA ASP A 779 6.58 18.33 -3.41
C ASP A 779 7.03 18.90 -2.07
N PHE A 780 6.18 18.84 -1.05
CA PHE A 780 6.54 19.13 0.34
C PHE A 780 6.80 17.81 1.03
N VAL A 781 8.06 17.49 1.19
CA VAL A 781 8.53 16.16 1.58
C VAL A 781 9.23 16.21 2.92
N HIS A 782 9.21 15.10 3.63
CA HIS A 782 10.12 14.83 4.73
C HIS A 782 11.57 14.79 4.24
N ALA A 783 12.48 14.85 5.16
CA ALA A 783 13.91 14.72 4.86
C ALA A 783 14.29 13.36 4.20
N ASN A 784 13.49 12.33 4.39
CA ASN A 784 13.64 11.02 3.71
C ASN A 784 12.99 10.97 2.32
N GLY A 785 12.51 12.10 1.78
CA GLY A 785 11.87 12.18 0.47
C GLY A 785 10.41 11.73 0.41
N THR A 786 9.81 11.30 1.53
CA THR A 786 8.39 10.94 1.54
C THR A 786 7.48 12.16 1.64
N GLY A 787 6.39 12.17 0.87
CA GLY A 787 5.44 13.28 0.85
C GLY A 787 4.65 13.41 2.16
N VAL A 788 4.36 14.64 2.54
CA VAL A 788 3.60 14.97 3.75
C VAL A 788 2.11 14.75 3.54
N ARG A 789 1.44 14.19 4.56
CA ARG A 789 -0.01 13.88 4.55
C ARG A 789 -0.63 14.21 5.90
N TYR A 790 -1.89 14.63 5.88
CA TYR A 790 -2.74 14.70 7.08
C TYR A 790 -4.22 14.49 6.73
N LYS A 791 -5.00 14.17 7.75
CA LYS A 791 -6.46 14.16 7.71
C LYS A 791 -6.98 15.13 8.76
N SER A 792 -8.04 15.87 8.43
CA SER A 792 -8.71 16.78 9.34
C SER A 792 -10.21 16.70 9.18
N ASN A 793 -10.92 17.07 10.22
CA ASN A 793 -12.39 17.15 10.20
C ASN A 793 -12.88 18.30 11.06
N ALA A 794 -14.05 18.83 10.74
CA ALA A 794 -14.65 19.92 11.51
C ALA A 794 -16.17 19.89 11.42
N ASN A 795 -16.83 20.33 12.48
CA ASN A 795 -18.24 20.62 12.44
C ASN A 795 -18.45 22.02 11.87
N TYR A 796 -19.55 22.24 11.17
CA TYR A 796 -19.92 23.57 10.68
C TYR A 796 -21.32 23.95 11.06
N LEU A 797 -21.51 25.25 11.24
CA LEU A 797 -22.79 25.93 11.35
C LEU A 797 -22.80 27.11 10.38
N ALA A 798 -23.80 27.18 9.54
CA ALA A 798 -23.89 28.25 8.56
C ALA A 798 -25.32 28.80 8.47
N SER A 799 -25.44 30.07 8.14
CA SER A 799 -26.71 30.74 7.93
C SER A 799 -26.64 31.70 6.77
N HIS A 800 -27.78 31.97 6.16
CA HIS A 800 -27.91 33.09 5.25
C HIS A 800 -29.20 33.85 5.49
N VAL A 801 -29.17 35.17 5.24
CA VAL A 801 -30.33 36.07 5.22
C VAL A 801 -30.27 36.84 3.92
N GLY A 802 -31.40 36.92 3.24
CA GLY A 802 -31.52 37.64 1.97
C GLY A 802 -32.79 38.50 1.94
N PHE A 803 -32.71 39.66 1.31
CA PHE A 803 -33.80 40.54 1.00
C PHE A 803 -33.71 40.93 -0.47
N GLY A 804 -34.90 41.03 -1.11
CA GLY A 804 -34.92 41.45 -2.51
C GLY A 804 -36.32 41.92 -2.93
N LYS A 805 -36.37 42.40 -4.17
CA LYS A 805 -37.58 42.82 -4.81
C LYS A 805 -37.61 42.41 -6.27
N VAL A 806 -38.69 41.73 -6.64
CA VAL A 806 -39.03 41.39 -8.02
C VAL A 806 -39.88 42.52 -8.60
N TRP A 807 -39.37 43.16 -9.60
CA TRP A 807 -40.03 44.21 -10.35
C TRP A 807 -40.60 43.60 -11.62
N GLN A 808 -41.91 43.65 -11.81
CA GLN A 808 -42.56 43.25 -13.05
C GLN A 808 -42.37 44.34 -14.12
N LEU A 809 -41.73 44.02 -15.20
CA LEU A 809 -41.46 44.92 -16.32
C LEU A 809 -42.42 44.73 -17.49
N GLY A 810 -43.37 43.80 -17.38
CA GLY A 810 -44.36 43.39 -18.37
C GLY A 810 -44.89 42.00 -18.06
N GLU A 811 -45.71 41.42 -18.92
CA GLU A 811 -46.33 40.11 -18.69
C GLU A 811 -45.30 38.99 -18.55
N ASN A 812 -44.21 39.07 -19.32
CA ASN A 812 -43.20 38.01 -19.43
C ASN A 812 -41.84 38.40 -18.86
N ASN A 813 -41.65 39.60 -18.35
CA ASN A 813 -40.35 40.12 -17.95
C ASN A 813 -40.34 40.57 -16.51
N SER A 814 -39.32 40.20 -15.76
CA SER A 814 -39.10 40.69 -14.42
C SER A 814 -37.62 40.95 -14.15
N LEU A 815 -37.37 41.87 -13.21
CA LEU A 815 -36.03 42.19 -12.70
C LEU A 815 -36.01 41.92 -11.20
N ASP A 816 -35.15 40.99 -10.78
CA ASP A 816 -34.92 40.70 -9.35
C ASP A 816 -33.70 41.47 -8.87
N THR A 817 -33.84 42.26 -7.86
CA THR A 817 -32.76 43.01 -7.19
C THR A 817 -32.65 42.52 -5.77
N TYR A 818 -31.46 42.14 -5.34
CA TYR A 818 -31.28 41.52 -4.04
C TYR A 818 -29.99 41.90 -3.32
N VAL A 819 -30.04 41.74 -1.99
CA VAL A 819 -28.91 41.73 -1.10
C VAL A 819 -28.96 40.46 -0.23
N LYS A 820 -27.86 39.74 -0.10
CA LYS A 820 -27.77 38.51 0.71
C LYS A 820 -26.55 38.60 1.61
N TYR A 821 -26.70 38.16 2.86
CA TYR A 821 -25.62 38.01 3.81
C TYR A 821 -25.48 36.57 4.20
N PHE A 822 -24.26 36.05 4.17
CA PHE A 822 -23.90 34.66 4.51
C PHE A 822 -22.93 34.66 5.68
N TYR A 823 -23.20 33.79 6.63
CA TYR A 823 -22.29 33.52 7.74
C TYR A 823 -22.02 32.02 7.78
N SER A 824 -20.76 31.62 7.96
CA SER A 824 -20.40 30.25 8.30
C SER A 824 -19.31 30.22 9.36
N HIS A 825 -19.42 29.25 10.24
CA HIS A 825 -18.43 28.88 11.26
C HIS A 825 -18.04 27.43 11.08
N THR A 826 -16.75 27.17 10.86
CA THR A 826 -16.18 25.84 10.82
C THR A 826 -15.28 25.68 12.04
N SER A 827 -15.48 24.65 12.87
CA SER A 827 -14.74 24.43 14.12
C SER A 827 -13.24 24.25 13.87
N GLY A 828 -12.45 24.51 14.88
CA GLY A 828 -11.04 24.12 14.92
C GLY A 828 -10.88 22.60 14.93
N ASP A 829 -9.65 22.15 14.69
CA ASP A 829 -9.29 20.75 14.66
C ASP A 829 -7.78 20.57 14.96
N GLU A 830 -7.42 19.41 15.43
CA GLU A 830 -6.03 18.98 15.55
C GLU A 830 -5.72 17.93 14.48
N ALA A 831 -4.71 18.18 13.67
CA ALA A 831 -4.30 17.26 12.63
C ALA A 831 -2.87 16.79 12.84
N LYS A 832 -2.70 15.47 13.03
CA LYS A 832 -1.38 14.84 13.08
C LYS A 832 -0.90 14.61 11.63
N LEU A 833 0.28 15.15 11.32
CA LEU A 833 0.95 14.96 10.04
C LEU A 833 1.69 13.61 10.01
N SER A 834 1.95 13.13 8.81
CA SER A 834 2.80 11.94 8.61
C SER A 834 4.24 12.13 9.12
N SER A 835 4.66 13.36 9.38
CA SER A 835 5.94 13.74 10.02
C SER A 835 5.95 13.59 11.55
N GLY A 836 4.82 13.24 12.17
CA GLY A 836 4.65 13.22 13.62
C GLY A 836 4.23 14.55 14.23
N GLU A 837 4.33 15.66 13.52
CA GLU A 837 3.94 16.99 13.98
C GLU A 837 2.42 17.12 14.06
N THR A 838 1.92 17.78 15.11
CA THR A 838 0.48 18.04 15.29
C THR A 838 0.19 19.52 15.08
N TYR A 839 -0.65 19.83 14.08
CA TYR A 839 -1.12 21.19 13.81
C TYR A 839 -2.44 21.47 14.51
N HIS A 840 -2.50 22.59 15.22
CA HIS A 840 -3.72 23.13 15.80
C HIS A 840 -4.36 24.12 14.83
N PHE A 841 -5.40 23.70 14.11
CA PHE A 841 -6.17 24.56 13.24
C PHE A 841 -7.22 25.33 14.05
N SER A 842 -7.18 26.67 13.99
CA SER A 842 -8.21 27.49 14.58
C SER A 842 -9.54 27.37 13.86
N SER A 843 -10.64 27.75 14.54
CA SER A 843 -11.93 27.86 13.89
C SER A 843 -11.91 28.94 12.79
N VAL A 844 -12.64 28.68 11.70
CA VAL A 844 -12.76 29.61 10.58
C VAL A 844 -14.16 30.21 10.56
N ARG A 845 -14.21 31.53 10.52
CA ARG A 845 -15.47 32.28 10.35
C ARG A 845 -15.44 32.96 8.99
N SER A 846 -16.48 32.70 8.17
CA SER A 846 -16.69 33.39 6.89
C SER A 846 -17.89 34.33 7.02
N LYS A 847 -17.72 35.57 6.55
CA LYS A 847 -18.78 36.58 6.50
C LYS A 847 -18.80 37.17 5.10
N ARG A 848 -19.85 36.89 4.32
CA ARG A 848 -19.99 37.35 2.93
C ARG A 848 -21.25 38.15 2.74
N GLY A 849 -21.12 39.23 2.02
CA GLY A 849 -22.22 40.01 1.50
C GLY A 849 -22.27 39.93 -0.01
N ARG A 850 -23.46 39.72 -0.55
CA ARG A 850 -23.69 39.65 -2.00
C ARG A 850 -24.82 40.66 -2.36
N VAL A 851 -24.58 41.47 -3.35
CA VAL A 851 -25.59 42.35 -3.99
C VAL A 851 -25.66 41.94 -5.47
N GLY A 852 -26.87 41.82 -5.99
CA GLY A 852 -27.05 41.35 -7.37
C GLY A 852 -28.36 41.81 -8.02
N VAL A 853 -28.36 41.67 -9.32
CA VAL A 853 -29.51 41.92 -10.18
C VAL A 853 -29.61 40.73 -11.16
N GLN A 854 -30.88 40.28 -11.36
CA GLN A 854 -31.19 39.21 -12.29
C GLN A 854 -32.39 39.58 -13.13
N TYR A 855 -32.25 39.58 -14.42
CA TYR A 855 -33.34 39.73 -15.39
C TYR A 855 -33.88 38.34 -15.77
N ASN A 856 -35.21 38.17 -15.74
CA ASN A 856 -35.91 36.95 -16.08
C ASN A 856 -36.89 37.23 -17.22
N HIS A 857 -36.86 36.32 -18.22
CA HIS A 857 -37.78 36.35 -19.37
C HIS A 857 -38.52 34.99 -19.43
N ASN A 858 -39.82 34.99 -19.31
CA ASN A 858 -40.65 33.80 -19.23
C ASN A 858 -41.55 33.64 -20.47
N LEU A 859 -41.37 32.56 -21.20
CA LEU A 859 -42.16 32.18 -22.38
C LEU A 859 -42.90 30.87 -22.07
N ASN A 860 -44.12 30.95 -21.61
CA ASN A 860 -44.96 29.78 -21.25
C ASN A 860 -44.21 28.79 -20.34
N ASN A 861 -43.74 27.68 -20.92
CA ASN A 861 -43.02 26.63 -20.20
C ASN A 861 -41.49 26.82 -20.12
N LEU A 862 -40.96 27.87 -20.78
CA LEU A 862 -39.54 28.17 -20.85
C LEU A 862 -39.26 29.52 -20.21
N GLY A 863 -38.43 29.54 -19.19
CA GLY A 863 -37.87 30.75 -18.59
C GLY A 863 -36.37 30.86 -18.93
N MET A 864 -35.89 32.07 -19.13
CA MET A 864 -34.48 32.40 -19.26
C MET A 864 -34.11 33.46 -18.25
N HIS A 865 -32.91 33.35 -17.64
CA HIS A 865 -32.43 34.38 -16.73
C HIS A 865 -30.99 34.76 -16.99
N PHE A 866 -30.68 36.01 -16.73
CA PHE A 866 -29.36 36.62 -16.83
C PHE A 866 -29.12 37.46 -15.58
N GLY A 867 -28.03 37.21 -14.89
CA GLY A 867 -27.71 37.89 -13.63
C GLY A 867 -26.24 38.30 -13.51
N VAL A 868 -26.06 39.36 -12.75
CA VAL A 868 -24.75 39.84 -12.31
C VAL A 868 -24.81 40.16 -10.83
N ALA A 869 -23.83 39.67 -10.08
CA ALA A 869 -23.70 39.97 -8.66
C ALA A 869 -22.26 40.25 -8.27
N TYR A 870 -22.11 41.07 -7.23
CA TYR A 870 -20.83 41.28 -6.55
C TYR A 870 -20.92 40.71 -5.14
N GLU A 871 -19.97 39.82 -4.81
CA GLU A 871 -19.82 39.24 -3.49
C GLU A 871 -18.50 39.67 -2.85
N ARG A 872 -18.54 40.06 -1.58
CA ARG A 872 -17.36 40.38 -0.78
C ARG A 872 -17.28 39.48 0.44
N GLU A 873 -16.13 38.81 0.61
CA GLU A 873 -15.74 38.09 1.82
C GLU A 873 -14.93 39.01 2.72
N TRP A 874 -15.37 39.26 3.95
CA TRP A 874 -14.68 40.12 4.92
C TRP A 874 -13.79 39.32 5.88
N ASN A 875 -14.08 38.04 6.07
CA ASN A 875 -13.33 37.11 6.92
C ASN A 875 -12.90 35.90 6.08
N GLY A 876 -12.49 34.82 6.72
CA GLY A 876 -12.08 33.61 5.99
C GLY A 876 -10.58 33.37 6.04
N ASP A 877 -9.93 33.93 7.08
CA ASP A 877 -8.55 33.59 7.41
C ASP A 877 -8.50 32.16 7.99
N VAL A 878 -7.61 31.34 7.47
CA VAL A 878 -7.34 30.00 8.00
C VAL A 878 -6.03 30.04 8.77
N ARG A 879 -6.10 29.92 10.07
CA ARG A 879 -4.96 30.00 10.98
C ARG A 879 -4.61 28.63 11.52
N ALA A 880 -3.32 28.39 11.63
CA ALA A 880 -2.79 27.20 12.27
C ALA A 880 -1.59 27.56 13.13
N GLN A 881 -1.33 26.72 14.12
CA GLN A 881 -0.18 26.86 15.02
C GLN A 881 0.50 25.50 15.19
N TYR A 882 1.79 25.55 15.40
CA TYR A 882 2.61 24.42 15.78
C TYR A 882 3.59 24.84 16.85
N GLN A 883 3.55 24.20 18.01
CA GLN A 883 4.40 24.52 19.18
C GLN A 883 4.45 26.03 19.54
N GLY A 884 3.29 26.72 19.44
CA GLY A 884 3.21 28.17 19.70
C GLY A 884 3.60 29.07 18.52
N TYR A 885 4.19 28.55 17.46
CA TYR A 885 4.51 29.31 16.25
C TYR A 885 3.31 29.39 15.31
N ALA A 886 2.96 30.60 14.89
CA ALA A 886 1.92 30.84 13.90
C ALA A 886 2.40 30.45 12.50
N LEU A 887 1.61 29.63 11.81
CA LEU A 887 1.88 29.23 10.42
C LEU A 887 1.36 30.29 9.42
N PRO A 888 1.88 30.34 8.17
CA PRO A 888 1.37 31.25 7.14
C PRO A 888 -0.14 31.11 6.97
N THR A 889 -0.84 32.23 7.02
CA THR A 889 -2.30 32.32 7.07
C THR A 889 -2.89 32.56 5.66
N PRO A 890 -3.35 31.53 4.94
CA PRO A 890 -4.13 31.74 3.71
C PRO A 890 -5.52 32.32 4.03
N THR A 891 -6.03 33.14 3.14
CA THR A 891 -7.28 33.84 3.34
C THR A 891 -8.19 33.81 2.12
N MET A 892 -9.50 33.74 2.34
CA MET A 892 -10.52 33.90 1.30
C MET A 892 -11.00 35.36 1.15
N LYS A 893 -10.50 36.31 1.97
CA LYS A 893 -10.91 37.73 1.93
C LYS A 893 -10.76 38.31 0.54
N GLY A 894 -11.77 39.06 0.10
CA GLY A 894 -11.75 39.77 -1.17
C GLY A 894 -13.09 39.81 -1.88
N GLY A 895 -13.12 40.50 -3.03
CA GLY A 895 -14.31 40.61 -3.86
C GLY A 895 -14.31 39.65 -5.04
N THR A 896 -15.49 39.16 -5.40
CA THR A 896 -15.73 38.27 -6.55
C THR A 896 -16.95 38.79 -7.30
N THR A 897 -16.81 39.02 -8.60
CA THR A 897 -17.96 39.26 -9.51
C THR A 897 -18.48 37.92 -10.01
N ILE A 898 -19.77 37.75 -10.03
CA ILE A 898 -20.46 36.54 -10.47
C ILE A 898 -21.39 36.94 -11.62
N ALA A 899 -21.21 36.35 -12.78
CA ALA A 899 -22.14 36.45 -13.90
C ALA A 899 -22.86 35.11 -14.04
N GLU A 900 -24.17 35.14 -14.26
CA GLU A 900 -24.96 33.93 -14.40
C GLU A 900 -25.95 34.03 -15.54
N THR A 901 -26.19 32.89 -16.18
CA THR A 901 -27.23 32.72 -17.19
C THR A 901 -27.82 31.32 -17.05
N GLY A 902 -29.13 31.22 -17.28
CA GLY A 902 -29.76 29.93 -17.14
C GLY A 902 -31.11 29.83 -17.82
N VAL A 903 -31.64 28.61 -17.77
CA VAL A 903 -32.89 28.21 -18.37
C VAL A 903 -33.70 27.43 -17.34
N ASP A 904 -34.98 27.80 -17.25
CA ASP A 904 -35.99 27.11 -16.46
C ASP A 904 -37.00 26.49 -17.41
N TYR A 905 -37.28 25.21 -17.28
CA TYR A 905 -38.21 24.49 -18.16
C TYR A 905 -39.23 23.68 -17.37
N LYS A 906 -40.51 23.83 -17.75
CA LYS A 906 -41.63 23.11 -17.13
C LYS A 906 -42.14 22.00 -18.03
N LEU A 907 -42.15 20.77 -17.50
CA LEU A 907 -42.63 19.59 -18.22
C LEU A 907 -43.40 18.67 -17.28
N ALA A 908 -44.67 18.38 -17.61
CA ALA A 908 -45.50 17.42 -16.91
C ALA A 908 -45.60 17.65 -15.38
N GLY A 909 -45.76 18.90 -14.96
CA GLY A 909 -45.85 19.29 -13.54
C GLY A 909 -44.54 19.32 -12.78
N LYS A 910 -43.40 19.08 -13.47
CA LYS A 910 -42.05 19.18 -12.92
C LYS A 910 -41.33 20.40 -13.48
N GLN A 911 -40.53 21.04 -12.66
CA GLN A 911 -39.65 22.14 -13.12
C GLN A 911 -38.21 21.72 -13.10
N PHE A 912 -37.49 22.01 -14.17
CA PHE A 912 -36.06 21.81 -14.33
C PHE A 912 -35.41 23.18 -14.46
N ASN A 913 -34.28 23.39 -13.78
CA ASN A 913 -33.48 24.60 -13.96
C ASN A 913 -32.03 24.23 -14.20
N THR A 914 -31.39 25.02 -15.05
CA THR A 914 -29.96 24.92 -15.31
C THR A 914 -29.38 26.33 -15.31
N THR A 915 -28.34 26.58 -14.51
CA THR A 915 -27.67 27.88 -14.42
C THR A 915 -26.17 27.69 -14.59
N LEU A 916 -25.57 28.38 -15.55
CA LEU A 916 -24.13 28.51 -15.71
C LEU A 916 -23.67 29.77 -14.98
N GLN A 917 -22.58 29.69 -14.24
CA GLN A 917 -22.00 30.77 -13.45
C GLN A 917 -20.54 30.97 -13.80
N GLY A 918 -20.14 32.21 -14.08
CA GLY A 918 -18.75 32.63 -14.24
C GLY A 918 -18.29 33.46 -13.04
N TYR A 919 -17.08 33.24 -12.57
CA TYR A 919 -16.51 33.93 -11.40
C TYR A 919 -15.26 34.71 -11.83
N ALA A 920 -15.13 35.97 -11.40
CA ALA A 920 -13.96 36.81 -11.64
C ALA A 920 -13.58 37.60 -10.38
N GLY A 921 -12.29 37.70 -10.06
CA GLY A 921 -11.78 38.38 -8.86
C GLY A 921 -11.06 37.46 -7.90
N ARG A 922 -11.45 37.44 -6.62
CA ARG A 922 -10.86 36.58 -5.59
C ARG A 922 -11.06 35.08 -5.88
N GLN A 923 -12.21 34.74 -6.41
CA GLN A 923 -12.50 33.44 -7.03
C GLN A 923 -12.57 33.62 -8.54
N LYS A 924 -11.99 32.69 -9.30
CA LYS A 924 -11.97 32.69 -10.77
C LYS A 924 -12.37 31.30 -11.25
N GLY A 925 -13.21 31.22 -12.28
CA GLY A 925 -13.58 29.94 -12.87
C GLY A 925 -15.05 29.86 -13.23
N LEU A 926 -15.56 28.65 -13.31
CA LEU A 926 -16.91 28.33 -13.75
C LEU A 926 -17.65 27.45 -12.73
N GLY A 927 -18.97 27.57 -12.77
CA GLY A 927 -19.89 26.69 -12.06
C GLY A 927 -21.12 26.41 -12.90
N ILE A 928 -21.73 25.25 -12.68
CA ILE A 928 -23.02 24.90 -13.25
C ILE A 928 -23.91 24.38 -12.12
N ARG A 929 -25.18 24.74 -12.17
CA ARG A 929 -26.21 24.27 -11.24
C ARG A 929 -27.36 23.68 -12.02
N PHE A 930 -27.83 22.53 -11.59
CA PHE A 930 -29.05 21.86 -12.02
C PHE A 930 -30.00 21.78 -10.84
N GLY A 931 -31.29 22.01 -11.10
CA GLY A 931 -32.33 21.80 -10.13
C GLY A 931 -33.52 21.09 -10.75
N MET A 932 -34.24 20.35 -9.93
CA MET A 932 -35.50 19.71 -10.29
C MET A 932 -36.45 19.85 -9.11
N THR A 933 -37.72 20.29 -9.40
CA THR A 933 -38.81 20.30 -8.46
C THR A 933 -39.91 19.38 -8.95
N PHE A 934 -40.49 18.54 -8.08
CA PHE A 934 -41.46 17.51 -8.44
C PHE A 934 -42.51 17.25 -7.31
#